data_18ada2561d29f404a349772aa05643f6
#
_entry.id   18ada2561d29f404a349772aa05643f6
#
_cell.length_a   1.000
_cell.length_b   1.000
_cell.length_c   1.000
_cell.angle_alpha   90.00
_cell.angle_beta   90.00
_cell.angle_gamma   90.00
#
_symmetry.space_group_name_H-M   'P 1'
#
loop_
_entity.id
_entity.type
_entity.pdbx_description
1 polymer ?
#
loop_
_entity_poly.entity_id
_entity_poly.type
_entity_poly.pdbx_seq_one_letter_code
_entity_poly.pdbx_strand_id
1 'polypeptide(L)'
;MLLLFSYVKAQDFSFGKISKEDFDQDTYAPHAEAIVLQEFGRARIEYQDIKGELVLRFYYHTKIFIKNKEGLDYANFTVPLYKSNSNRETIDGIKGITYNLLEDGKIEKIDLEKKNILTEKVSENRDAVKIALANVKEGSIIELRYTTESPFLYNLESWQFQSYIPKKHSEFISEIPEICQYNVNMKGYVKLDTRKTLPYDTKIVTSTGDVRGTQTIYIAKNIPAFIREDYMTSPKNFMGTLTFELASFSIPFGPRHNYTSTWENVRDQLYGADNFGKELSRTGLFKSILPTVIKDDMTPYAKANAIYNYIKSQIKWNKSYGLFTDNGVKKALEQRSGNTADINLALISALQAANIDASPVILSTRDNGMPALFRPTITDYNYVVAHIELDSIEYLLDASDAHAPFGNLPLRCINYQGNLLKKTGYKWVKLESLLSSRVSYDFTGELSEDGTLRGTLNSMRNGYSATNRREEIFSHNSLEEYKEKVYEETVNYRINNHEIHNLDDPSQMLTETQEIEFKNFANINGGDLKFIPFITGKTTKNPFNLDERSYPVDLGSNLEESFILNIKLPTSYTIKNKPKNINMALADKSARYLYIIKESEGTLIVQIQSLINKPIFLPDEYLDLKEFFSHIIQSQSLDITVGKSSI
;
A
#
# COMPACT_ATOMS: atom_id res chain seq x y z
N MET A 1 53.06 21.99 9.33
CA MET A 1 51.99 21.06 8.98
C MET A 1 50.74 21.91 8.69
N LEU A 2 50.54 22.30 7.41
CA LEU A 2 49.40 23.12 6.99
C LEU A 2 48.16 22.21 6.94
N LEU A 3 47.21 22.44 7.83
CA LEU A 3 45.87 21.86 7.76
C LEU A 3 45.11 22.56 6.63
N LEU A 4 45.03 21.92 5.48
CA LEU A 4 44.11 22.28 4.40
C LEU A 4 42.66 22.02 4.88
N PHE A 5 42.01 23.07 5.37
CA PHE A 5 40.54 23.05 5.52
C PHE A 5 39.91 23.07 4.12
N SER A 6 39.51 21.90 3.63
CA SER A 6 38.65 21.82 2.48
C SER A 6 37.26 22.38 2.88
N TYR A 7 37.02 23.63 2.53
CA TYR A 7 35.67 24.18 2.52
C TYR A 7 34.84 23.38 1.51
N VAL A 8 33.97 22.55 1.98
CA VAL A 8 32.84 22.06 1.13
C VAL A 8 32.00 23.29 0.87
N LYS A 9 32.20 23.94 -0.28
CA LYS A 9 31.27 24.96 -0.78
C LYS A 9 29.94 24.25 -1.00
N ALA A 10 28.88 24.67 -0.28
CA ALA A 10 27.53 24.38 -0.68
C ALA A 10 27.41 24.77 -2.18
N GLN A 11 26.96 23.83 -3.01
CA GLN A 11 26.81 24.09 -4.44
C GLN A 11 25.84 25.27 -4.59
N ASP A 12 26.20 26.30 -5.39
CA ASP A 12 25.43 27.53 -5.50
C ASP A 12 24.10 27.24 -6.23
N PHE A 13 23.03 27.00 -5.46
CA PHE A 13 21.66 26.86 -5.95
C PHE A 13 21.06 28.21 -6.35
N SER A 14 21.73 28.92 -7.26
CA SER A 14 21.22 30.21 -7.71
C SER A 14 20.02 30.04 -8.61
N PHE A 15 18.91 30.63 -8.19
CA PHE A 15 17.67 30.69 -8.98
C PHE A 15 17.90 31.52 -10.27
N GLY A 16 17.38 31.02 -11.39
CA GLY A 16 17.45 31.70 -12.67
C GLY A 16 18.75 31.45 -13.48
N LYS A 17 19.66 30.59 -12.96
CA LYS A 17 20.88 30.19 -13.66
C LYS A 17 20.71 28.80 -14.27
N ILE A 18 20.87 28.69 -15.57
CA ILE A 18 20.82 27.47 -16.37
C ILE A 18 21.86 27.57 -17.49
N SER A 19 22.46 26.46 -17.87
CA SER A 19 23.40 26.34 -18.97
C SER A 19 22.85 25.38 -20.05
N LYS A 20 23.49 25.34 -21.22
CA LYS A 20 23.09 24.40 -22.29
C LYS A 20 23.37 22.95 -21.89
N GLU A 21 24.39 22.73 -21.12
CA GLU A 21 24.77 21.39 -20.63
C GLU A 21 23.70 20.79 -19.71
N ASP A 22 22.88 21.64 -19.06
CA ASP A 22 21.77 21.15 -18.22
C ASP A 22 20.65 20.49 -19.05
N PHE A 23 20.58 20.75 -20.36
CA PHE A 23 19.64 20.11 -21.28
C PHE A 23 20.15 18.77 -21.84
N ASP A 24 21.45 18.47 -21.71
CA ASP A 24 22.03 17.21 -22.18
C ASP A 24 21.84 16.11 -21.11
N GLN A 25 20.69 15.46 -21.14
CA GLN A 25 20.28 14.42 -20.19
C GLN A 25 20.00 13.08 -20.86
N ASP A 26 20.32 12.89 -22.13
CA ASP A 26 19.91 11.73 -22.90
C ASP A 26 20.47 10.41 -22.35
N THR A 27 21.71 10.44 -21.88
CA THR A 27 22.39 9.25 -21.34
C THR A 27 22.08 8.96 -19.88
N TYR A 28 21.57 9.95 -19.13
CA TYR A 28 21.22 9.76 -17.74
C TYR A 28 19.77 9.27 -17.63
N ALA A 29 19.58 8.10 -17.01
CA ALA A 29 18.27 7.46 -16.81
C ALA A 29 17.41 7.45 -18.09
N PRO A 30 17.77 6.66 -19.13
CA PRO A 30 17.16 6.73 -20.47
C PRO A 30 15.64 6.48 -20.48
N HIS A 31 15.11 5.74 -19.52
CA HIS A 31 13.68 5.41 -19.41
C HIS A 31 12.88 6.32 -18.47
N ALA A 32 13.52 7.33 -17.88
CA ALA A 32 12.83 8.25 -16.98
C ALA A 32 11.91 9.21 -17.74
N GLU A 33 10.79 9.56 -17.14
CA GLU A 33 9.83 10.55 -17.64
C GLU A 33 10.35 11.98 -17.46
N ALA A 34 11.00 12.23 -16.34
CA ALA A 34 11.65 13.48 -15.96
C ALA A 34 12.85 13.20 -15.05
N ILE A 35 13.70 14.18 -14.83
CA ILE A 35 14.90 14.05 -13.98
C ILE A 35 14.99 15.29 -13.09
N VAL A 36 15.08 15.10 -11.78
CA VAL A 36 15.43 16.18 -10.85
C VAL A 36 16.92 16.47 -10.98
N LEU A 37 17.28 17.57 -11.60
CA LEU A 37 18.67 18.00 -11.75
C LEU A 37 19.25 18.43 -10.41
N GLN A 38 18.47 19.21 -9.66
CA GLN A 38 18.82 19.73 -8.34
C GLN A 38 17.56 19.90 -7.50
N GLU A 39 17.64 19.52 -6.24
CA GLU A 39 16.61 19.77 -5.26
C GLU A 39 17.25 20.20 -3.95
N PHE A 40 16.75 21.28 -3.37
CA PHE A 40 17.31 21.87 -2.14
C PHE A 40 16.18 22.23 -1.18
N GLY A 41 16.34 21.85 0.08
CA GLY A 41 15.48 22.26 1.18
C GLY A 41 16.29 22.82 2.35
N ARG A 42 15.72 23.82 3.01
CA ARG A 42 16.26 24.32 4.29
C ARG A 42 15.13 24.55 5.26
N ALA A 43 15.19 23.87 6.38
CA ALA A 43 14.30 24.09 7.52
C ALA A 43 15.04 24.83 8.62
N ARG A 44 14.46 25.93 9.08
CA ARG A 44 15.01 26.78 10.15
C ARG A 44 13.93 27.11 11.16
N ILE A 45 14.26 27.03 12.44
CA ILE A 45 13.41 27.50 13.52
C ILE A 45 13.93 28.87 13.99
N GLU A 46 13.05 29.86 13.95
CA GLU A 46 13.33 31.26 14.31
C GLU A 46 12.38 31.71 15.41
N TYR A 47 12.83 32.67 16.23
CA TYR A 47 11.97 33.34 17.21
C TYR A 47 11.51 34.68 16.64
N GLN A 48 10.21 34.91 16.67
CA GLN A 48 9.62 36.18 16.25
C GLN A 48 9.35 37.03 17.48
N ASP A 49 10.22 37.97 17.79
CA ASP A 49 10.16 38.83 18.99
C ASP A 49 8.81 39.56 19.12
N ILE A 50 8.24 40.05 18.02
CA ILE A 50 6.99 40.79 17.99
C ILE A 50 5.81 39.92 18.45
N LYS A 51 5.80 38.64 18.05
CA LYS A 51 4.74 37.68 18.38
C LYS A 51 5.03 36.88 19.66
N GLY A 52 6.30 36.82 20.08
CA GLY A 52 6.71 36.03 21.23
C GLY A 52 6.65 34.52 20.98
N GLU A 53 6.78 34.09 19.72
CA GLU A 53 6.61 32.69 19.32
C GLU A 53 7.78 32.16 18.47
N LEU A 54 7.99 30.84 18.51
CA LEU A 54 8.87 30.13 17.59
C LEU A 54 8.11 29.79 16.32
N VAL A 55 8.73 30.01 15.18
CA VAL A 55 8.19 29.65 13.86
C VAL A 55 9.18 28.78 13.09
N LEU A 56 8.64 27.86 12.32
CA LEU A 56 9.39 27.03 11.41
C LEU A 56 9.31 27.64 10.01
N ARG A 57 10.46 27.99 9.42
CA ARG A 57 10.57 28.39 8.01
C ARG A 57 11.16 27.26 7.22
N PHE A 58 10.50 26.92 6.11
CA PHE A 58 10.98 25.92 5.17
C PHE A 58 11.13 26.54 3.80
N TYR A 59 12.36 26.62 3.33
CA TYR A 59 12.70 27.05 1.96
C TYR A 59 12.84 25.81 1.08
N TYR A 60 12.19 25.84 -0.09
CA TYR A 60 12.26 24.79 -1.11
C TYR A 60 12.68 25.36 -2.45
N HIS A 61 13.54 24.64 -3.18
CA HIS A 61 14.00 25.00 -4.52
C HIS A 61 14.29 23.73 -5.30
N THR A 62 13.74 23.61 -6.51
CA THR A 62 13.97 22.47 -7.41
C THR A 62 14.16 22.89 -8.86
N LYS A 63 14.95 22.10 -9.59
CA LYS A 63 15.09 22.12 -11.05
C LYS A 63 14.80 20.73 -11.59
N ILE A 64 13.89 20.62 -12.56
CA ILE A 64 13.46 19.35 -13.15
C ILE A 64 13.57 19.44 -14.67
N PHE A 65 14.26 18.50 -15.30
CA PHE A 65 14.27 18.30 -16.74
C PHE A 65 13.10 17.39 -17.14
N ILE A 66 12.27 17.83 -18.06
CA ILE A 66 11.12 17.09 -18.59
C ILE A 66 11.57 16.32 -19.82
N LYS A 67 11.66 15.00 -19.74
CA LYS A 67 12.27 14.18 -20.77
C LYS A 67 11.31 13.79 -21.90
N ASN A 68 10.06 13.49 -21.53
CA ASN A 68 9.01 13.07 -22.47
C ASN A 68 7.63 13.58 -22.03
N LYS A 69 6.56 13.19 -22.76
CA LYS A 69 5.19 13.63 -22.50
C LYS A 69 4.66 13.22 -21.15
N GLU A 70 5.02 12.02 -20.68
CA GLU A 70 4.64 11.50 -19.38
C GLU A 70 5.19 12.35 -18.24
N GLY A 71 6.34 13.02 -18.47
CA GLY A 71 6.97 13.94 -17.53
C GLY A 71 6.28 15.31 -17.39
N LEU A 72 5.33 15.68 -18.23
CA LEU A 72 4.69 17.01 -18.20
C LEU A 72 3.94 17.29 -16.89
N ASP A 73 3.43 16.25 -16.23
CA ASP A 73 2.71 16.38 -14.95
C ASP A 73 3.60 16.93 -13.82
N TYR A 74 4.92 16.78 -13.91
CA TYR A 74 5.86 17.36 -12.94
C TYR A 74 5.94 18.89 -13.00
N ALA A 75 5.31 19.53 -13.98
CA ALA A 75 5.14 20.98 -14.04
C ALA A 75 4.06 21.53 -13.08
N ASN A 76 3.28 20.64 -12.48
CA ASN A 76 2.19 20.97 -11.56
C ASN A 76 2.60 20.63 -10.11
N PHE A 77 2.70 21.65 -9.29
CA PHE A 77 3.06 21.50 -7.88
C PHE A 77 1.85 21.76 -6.98
N THR A 78 1.77 21.03 -5.88
CA THR A 78 0.77 21.23 -4.84
C THR A 78 1.47 21.35 -3.49
N VAL A 79 1.34 22.51 -2.86
CA VAL A 79 1.91 22.77 -1.53
C VAL A 79 0.78 22.77 -0.51
N PRO A 80 0.72 21.75 0.37
CA PRO A 80 -0.29 21.71 1.44
C PRO A 80 0.03 22.74 2.51
N LEU A 81 -0.99 23.38 3.06
CA LEU A 81 -0.88 24.33 4.16
C LEU A 81 -1.83 23.90 5.29
N TYR A 82 -1.28 23.60 6.44
CA TYR A 82 -2.05 23.21 7.62
C TYR A 82 -2.59 24.44 8.37
N LYS A 83 -3.78 24.29 8.95
CA LYS A 83 -4.40 25.30 9.82
C LYS A 83 -5.15 24.65 10.97
N SER A 84 -5.09 25.26 12.14
CA SER A 84 -5.80 24.82 13.34
C SER A 84 -6.21 26.04 14.17
N ASN A 85 -7.49 26.18 14.44
CA ASN A 85 -8.04 27.35 15.12
C ASN A 85 -7.66 28.66 14.41
N SER A 86 -7.02 29.59 15.11
CA SER A 86 -6.52 30.86 14.58
C SER A 86 -5.17 30.76 13.87
N ASN A 87 -4.44 29.67 14.05
CA ASN A 87 -3.10 29.47 13.52
C ASN A 87 -3.15 28.81 12.15
N ARG A 88 -2.32 29.28 11.23
CA ARG A 88 -2.22 28.74 9.87
C ARG A 88 -0.79 28.80 9.35
N GLU A 89 -0.46 27.87 8.50
CA GLU A 89 0.74 27.96 7.67
C GLU A 89 0.52 28.94 6.51
N THR A 90 1.59 29.58 6.11
CA THR A 90 1.59 30.52 4.99
C THR A 90 2.70 30.16 3.99
N ILE A 91 2.54 30.60 2.76
CA ILE A 91 3.56 30.46 1.70
C ILE A 91 3.84 31.82 1.08
N ASP A 92 5.11 32.10 0.85
CA ASP A 92 5.56 33.32 0.19
C ASP A 92 6.75 33.04 -0.76
N GLY A 93 7.20 34.09 -1.46
CA GLY A 93 8.35 34.04 -2.32
C GLY A 93 8.25 33.05 -3.48
N ILE A 94 7.05 32.65 -3.89
CA ILE A 94 6.83 31.72 -5.00
C ILE A 94 7.38 32.35 -6.28
N LYS A 95 8.36 31.69 -6.88
CA LYS A 95 8.93 32.03 -8.20
C LYS A 95 9.14 30.75 -8.99
N GLY A 96 8.78 30.79 -10.26
CA GLY A 96 8.96 29.68 -11.19
C GLY A 96 9.43 30.18 -12.55
N ILE A 97 10.20 29.37 -13.26
CA ILE A 97 10.66 29.63 -14.62
C ILE A 97 10.59 28.32 -15.41
N THR A 98 10.07 28.40 -16.61
CA THR A 98 10.23 27.38 -17.65
C THR A 98 11.33 27.79 -18.60
N TYR A 99 12.28 26.90 -18.85
CA TYR A 99 13.37 27.10 -19.81
C TYR A 99 13.18 26.18 -21.00
N ASN A 100 13.18 26.75 -22.20
CA ASN A 100 13.12 26.01 -23.45
C ASN A 100 14.38 26.29 -24.28
N LEU A 101 15.08 25.24 -24.67
CA LEU A 101 16.18 25.35 -25.63
C LEU A 101 15.60 25.46 -27.04
N LEU A 102 15.89 26.57 -27.73
CA LEU A 102 15.43 26.82 -29.09
C LEU A 102 16.40 26.21 -30.11
N GLU A 103 15.94 26.04 -31.34
CA GLU A 103 16.74 25.49 -32.47
C GLU A 103 18.01 26.31 -32.75
N ASP A 104 17.99 27.63 -32.53
CA ASP A 104 19.15 28.51 -32.67
C ASP A 104 20.13 28.39 -31.47
N GLY A 105 19.83 27.52 -30.51
CA GLY A 105 20.63 27.29 -29.34
C GLY A 105 20.48 28.35 -28.25
N LYS A 106 19.52 29.27 -28.34
CA LYS A 106 19.18 30.20 -27.26
C LYS A 106 18.26 29.53 -26.26
N ILE A 107 18.33 29.98 -25.01
CA ILE A 107 17.45 29.53 -23.95
C ILE A 107 16.36 30.58 -23.74
N GLU A 108 15.12 30.21 -24.08
CA GLU A 108 13.93 30.99 -23.77
C GLU A 108 13.58 30.81 -22.30
N LYS A 109 13.20 31.90 -21.61
CA LYS A 109 12.77 31.89 -20.21
C LYS A 109 11.35 32.43 -20.12
N ILE A 110 10.47 31.67 -19.45
CA ILE A 110 9.06 31.99 -19.26
C ILE A 110 8.79 32.00 -17.77
N ASP A 111 8.54 33.16 -17.21
CA ASP A 111 8.29 33.34 -15.79
C ASP A 111 6.88 32.87 -15.40
N LEU A 112 6.75 32.34 -14.17
CA LEU A 112 5.48 31.95 -13.57
C LEU A 112 4.60 33.19 -13.33
N GLU A 113 3.41 33.18 -13.92
CA GLU A 113 2.44 34.25 -13.75
C GLU A 113 1.55 33.99 -12.51
N LYS A 114 1.09 35.06 -11.85
CA LYS A 114 0.19 34.98 -10.67
C LYS A 114 -1.10 34.21 -10.93
N LYS A 115 -1.65 34.26 -12.14
CA LYS A 115 -2.87 33.53 -12.54
C LYS A 115 -2.72 32.01 -12.47
N ASN A 116 -1.49 31.50 -12.50
CA ASN A 116 -1.14 30.07 -12.44
C ASN A 116 -0.87 29.60 -11.01
N ILE A 117 -1.16 30.42 -10.00
CA ILE A 117 -1.07 30.10 -8.58
C ILE A 117 -2.47 30.20 -7.99
N LEU A 118 -3.03 29.07 -7.56
CA LEU A 118 -4.38 28.97 -7.01
C LEU A 118 -4.33 28.41 -5.61
N THR A 119 -5.13 28.98 -4.70
CA THR A 119 -5.32 28.43 -3.37
C THR A 119 -6.70 27.76 -3.28
N GLU A 120 -6.74 26.52 -2.86
CA GLU A 120 -7.94 25.70 -2.73
C GLU A 120 -8.11 25.23 -1.29
N LYS A 121 -9.35 25.29 -0.78
CA LYS A 121 -9.69 24.69 0.51
C LYS A 121 -9.89 23.18 0.32
N VAL A 122 -9.00 22.36 0.89
CA VAL A 122 -9.09 20.89 0.82
C VAL A 122 -9.96 20.33 1.95
N SER A 123 -9.84 20.88 3.16
CA SER A 123 -10.63 20.50 4.33
C SER A 123 -10.73 21.67 5.32
N GLU A 124 -11.37 21.45 6.48
CA GLU A 124 -11.41 22.46 7.54
C GLU A 124 -10.00 22.84 8.04
N ASN A 125 -9.11 21.84 8.12
CA ASN A 125 -7.76 22.01 8.68
C ASN A 125 -6.66 22.07 7.60
N ARG A 126 -7.01 22.14 6.30
CA ARG A 126 -6.01 22.08 5.24
C ARG A 126 -6.43 22.87 4.00
N ASP A 127 -5.55 23.77 3.57
CA ASP A 127 -5.58 24.41 2.28
C ASP A 127 -4.46 23.83 1.40
N ALA A 128 -4.52 24.02 0.08
CA ALA A 128 -3.47 23.67 -0.86
C ALA A 128 -3.21 24.82 -1.83
N VAL A 129 -1.94 25.13 -2.07
CA VAL A 129 -1.53 26.06 -3.11
C VAL A 129 -1.07 25.25 -4.32
N LYS A 130 -1.82 25.38 -5.42
CA LYS A 130 -1.53 24.74 -6.71
C LYS A 130 -0.76 25.72 -7.58
N ILE A 131 0.37 25.26 -8.14
CA ILE A 131 1.27 26.07 -8.97
C ILE A 131 1.49 25.30 -10.27
N ALA A 132 1.15 25.91 -11.41
CA ALA A 132 1.32 25.32 -12.73
C ALA A 132 2.30 26.15 -13.57
N LEU A 133 3.42 25.57 -13.97
CA LEU A 133 4.39 26.24 -14.85
C LEU A 133 3.89 26.17 -16.30
N ALA A 134 3.90 27.32 -16.98
CA ALA A 134 3.37 27.44 -18.34
C ALA A 134 4.39 27.04 -19.40
N ASN A 135 3.92 26.71 -20.62
CA ASN A 135 4.71 26.43 -21.82
C ASN A 135 5.76 25.32 -21.66
N VAL A 136 5.47 24.35 -20.77
CA VAL A 136 6.32 23.17 -20.59
C VAL A 136 6.09 22.18 -21.72
N LYS A 137 7.17 21.69 -22.29
CA LYS A 137 7.19 20.68 -23.36
C LYS A 137 8.31 19.66 -23.11
N GLU A 138 8.37 18.63 -23.92
CA GLU A 138 9.50 17.69 -23.92
C GLU A 138 10.81 18.48 -24.14
N GLY A 139 11.83 18.17 -23.35
CA GLY A 139 13.12 18.86 -23.33
C GLY A 139 13.13 20.17 -22.54
N SER A 140 12.03 20.60 -21.93
CA SER A 140 12.02 21.77 -21.04
C SER A 140 12.74 21.49 -19.73
N ILE A 141 13.33 22.55 -19.15
CA ILE A 141 13.71 22.53 -17.72
C ILE A 141 12.76 23.47 -16.98
N ILE A 142 12.24 23.02 -15.87
CA ILE A 142 11.42 23.82 -14.97
C ILE A 142 12.18 24.10 -13.68
N GLU A 143 12.00 25.29 -13.14
CA GLU A 143 12.60 25.72 -11.88
C GLU A 143 11.52 26.35 -11.01
N LEU A 144 11.41 25.91 -9.76
CA LEU A 144 10.45 26.43 -8.78
C LEU A 144 11.14 26.65 -7.44
N ARG A 145 10.82 27.78 -6.79
CA ARG A 145 11.16 27.99 -5.38
C ARG A 145 10.02 28.65 -4.62
N TYR A 146 9.97 28.40 -3.31
CA TYR A 146 9.05 29.05 -2.39
C TYR A 146 9.57 28.95 -0.95
N THR A 147 8.93 29.67 -0.03
CA THR A 147 9.14 29.56 1.40
C THR A 147 7.80 29.36 2.10
N THR A 148 7.69 28.39 3.01
CA THR A 148 6.56 28.27 3.93
C THR A 148 6.97 28.73 5.31
N GLU A 149 6.01 29.32 6.05
CA GLU A 149 6.14 29.65 7.47
C GLU A 149 5.04 28.93 8.23
N SER A 150 5.43 28.21 9.28
CA SER A 150 4.55 27.40 10.12
C SER A 150 4.71 27.76 11.59
N PRO A 151 3.61 28.08 12.32
CA PRO A 151 3.64 28.20 13.77
C PRO A 151 3.65 26.82 14.46
N PHE A 152 3.56 25.73 13.69
CA PHE A 152 3.48 24.37 14.19
C PHE A 152 4.84 23.69 14.11
N LEU A 153 5.64 23.77 15.17
CA LEU A 153 7.00 23.18 15.19
C LEU A 153 7.00 21.66 14.96
N TYR A 154 5.89 20.96 15.28
CA TYR A 154 5.74 19.53 15.03
C TYR A 154 5.55 19.17 13.53
N ASN A 155 5.28 20.16 12.69
CA ASN A 155 5.13 20.00 11.24
C ASN A 155 6.43 20.22 10.47
N LEU A 156 7.61 19.98 11.08
CA LEU A 156 8.87 20.04 10.33
C LEU A 156 8.81 19.02 9.20
N GLU A 157 8.82 19.53 7.97
CA GLU A 157 8.67 18.76 6.74
C GLU A 157 9.69 17.61 6.66
N SER A 158 9.20 16.43 6.32
CA SER A 158 10.06 15.30 5.97
C SER A 158 10.72 15.55 4.62
N TRP A 159 12.01 15.22 4.49
CA TRP A 159 12.72 15.39 3.23
C TRP A 159 12.81 14.06 2.47
N GLN A 160 12.17 14.01 1.28
CA GLN A 160 12.22 12.84 0.40
C GLN A 160 13.43 12.91 -0.52
N PHE A 161 14.49 12.17 -0.19
CA PHE A 161 15.63 12.02 -1.08
C PHE A 161 15.27 11.23 -2.34
N GLN A 162 14.35 10.28 -2.28
CA GLN A 162 13.94 9.44 -3.40
C GLN A 162 12.51 9.74 -3.83
N SER A 163 12.26 9.70 -5.14
CA SER A 163 10.93 9.89 -5.74
C SER A 163 10.74 8.93 -6.91
N TYR A 164 9.61 9.01 -7.60
CA TYR A 164 9.34 8.18 -8.79
C TYR A 164 10.14 8.57 -10.03
N ILE A 165 10.84 9.71 -9.98
CA ILE A 165 11.84 10.12 -10.98
C ILE A 165 13.23 10.18 -10.34
N PRO A 166 14.30 9.91 -11.10
CA PRO A 166 15.66 9.95 -10.57
C PRO A 166 16.07 11.39 -10.22
N LYS A 167 16.96 11.52 -9.23
CA LYS A 167 17.51 12.79 -8.80
C LYS A 167 19.04 12.79 -8.93
N LYS A 168 19.60 13.76 -9.63
CA LYS A 168 21.06 13.93 -9.70
C LYS A 168 21.65 14.45 -8.42
N HIS A 169 20.96 15.41 -7.77
CA HIS A 169 21.38 16.00 -6.51
C HIS A 169 20.17 16.36 -5.65
N SER A 170 20.17 15.94 -4.41
CA SER A 170 19.19 16.33 -3.40
C SER A 170 19.92 16.70 -2.10
N GLU A 171 19.68 17.92 -1.61
CA GLU A 171 20.32 18.48 -0.43
C GLU A 171 19.28 19.02 0.53
N PHE A 172 19.42 18.69 1.80
CA PHE A 172 18.59 19.21 2.87
C PHE A 172 19.44 19.76 4.01
N ILE A 173 19.09 20.94 4.51
CA ILE A 173 19.73 21.58 5.65
C ILE A 173 18.70 21.79 6.75
N SER A 174 18.94 21.25 7.93
CA SER A 174 18.17 21.54 9.14
C SER A 174 18.96 22.46 10.08
N GLU A 175 18.34 23.57 10.50
CA GLU A 175 18.92 24.55 11.42
C GLU A 175 18.03 24.61 12.68
N ILE A 176 18.43 23.85 13.71
CA ILE A 176 17.61 23.58 14.89
C ILE A 176 18.27 24.20 16.14
N PRO A 177 17.61 25.13 16.83
CA PRO A 177 18.06 25.65 18.12
C PRO A 177 18.08 24.55 19.20
N GLU A 178 19.03 24.62 20.14
CA GLU A 178 19.15 23.63 21.24
C GLU A 178 17.94 23.62 22.21
N ILE A 179 17.12 24.66 22.18
CA ILE A 179 15.84 24.71 22.91
C ILE A 179 14.74 23.85 22.25
N CYS A 180 14.97 23.34 21.02
CA CYS A 180 14.09 22.42 20.31
C CYS A 180 14.79 21.07 20.15
N GLN A 181 14.14 20.00 20.58
CA GLN A 181 14.68 18.63 20.44
C GLN A 181 13.86 17.85 19.45
N TYR A 182 14.52 17.34 18.42
CA TYR A 182 13.92 16.47 17.40
C TYR A 182 14.59 15.11 17.38
N ASN A 183 13.79 14.07 17.23
CA ASN A 183 14.27 12.77 16.80
C ASN A 183 14.33 12.75 15.28
N VAL A 184 15.50 12.45 14.74
CA VAL A 184 15.73 12.44 13.29
C VAL A 184 16.00 11.03 12.82
N ASN A 185 15.19 10.54 11.87
CA ASN A 185 15.33 9.20 11.31
C ASN A 185 15.41 9.24 9.80
N MET A 186 16.22 8.33 9.25
CA MET A 186 16.27 8.03 7.83
C MET A 186 15.52 6.73 7.57
N LYS A 187 14.50 6.78 6.71
CA LYS A 187 13.76 5.61 6.19
C LYS A 187 14.28 5.27 4.79
N GLY A 188 14.01 4.03 4.37
CA GLY A 188 14.38 3.55 3.03
C GLY A 188 15.85 3.21 2.88
N TYR A 189 16.28 3.03 1.63
CA TYR A 189 17.58 2.45 1.30
C TYR A 189 18.57 3.42 0.63
N VAL A 190 18.19 4.71 0.53
CA VAL A 190 19.09 5.74 -0.05
C VAL A 190 20.26 5.99 0.85
N LYS A 191 21.48 5.87 0.31
CA LYS A 191 22.72 6.21 0.99
C LYS A 191 22.98 7.70 0.86
N LEU A 192 23.30 8.35 1.99
CA LEU A 192 23.73 9.74 2.00
C LEU A 192 25.23 9.83 1.64
N ASP A 193 25.56 10.68 0.68
CA ASP A 193 26.96 11.04 0.36
C ASP A 193 27.58 11.92 1.45
N THR A 194 26.75 12.77 2.06
CA THR A 194 27.20 13.66 3.13
C THR A 194 26.17 13.75 4.25
N ARG A 195 26.63 13.63 5.49
CA ARG A 195 25.92 14.06 6.69
C ARG A 195 26.92 14.81 7.56
N LYS A 196 26.76 16.13 7.68
CA LYS A 196 27.70 16.99 8.43
C LYS A 196 26.93 17.91 9.35
N THR A 197 27.31 17.90 10.64
CA THR A 197 26.70 18.78 11.65
C THR A 197 27.72 19.85 12.06
N LEU A 198 27.28 21.10 12.11
CA LEU A 198 28.07 22.28 12.44
C LEU A 198 27.34 23.10 13.51
N PRO A 199 28.06 23.87 14.35
CA PRO A 199 27.43 24.87 15.19
C PRO A 199 26.71 25.92 14.35
N TYR A 200 25.57 26.41 14.86
CA TYR A 200 24.73 27.41 14.22
C TYR A 200 24.34 28.50 15.21
N ASP A 201 24.51 29.74 14.83
CA ASP A 201 24.06 30.91 15.59
C ASP A 201 22.59 31.21 15.32
N THR A 202 21.74 30.96 16.30
CA THR A 202 20.28 31.06 16.15
C THR A 202 19.77 32.50 16.25
N LYS A 203 20.55 33.43 16.81
CA LYS A 203 20.13 34.78 17.18
C LYS A 203 18.96 34.83 18.19
N ILE A 204 18.68 33.74 18.87
CA ILE A 204 17.68 33.64 19.91
C ILE A 204 18.33 33.92 21.25
N VAL A 205 17.74 34.82 22.04
CA VAL A 205 18.21 35.17 23.38
C VAL A 205 17.20 34.70 24.41
N THR A 206 17.68 34.16 25.53
CA THR A 206 16.86 33.72 26.67
C THR A 206 17.37 34.37 27.97
N SER A 207 16.71 34.12 29.08
CA SER A 207 17.20 34.58 30.42
C SER A 207 18.57 34.02 30.83
N THR A 208 18.99 32.91 30.19
CA THR A 208 20.27 32.25 30.45
C THR A 208 21.38 32.62 29.44
N GLY A 209 21.04 33.48 28.45
CA GLY A 209 21.97 33.93 27.41
C GLY A 209 21.58 33.53 26.00
N ASP A 210 22.51 33.61 25.06
CA ASP A 210 22.31 33.28 23.65
C ASP A 210 22.08 31.77 23.46
N VAL A 211 21.06 31.43 22.71
CA VAL A 211 20.72 30.04 22.33
C VAL A 211 21.59 29.62 21.16
N ARG A 212 22.39 28.58 21.35
CA ARG A 212 23.10 27.91 20.25
C ARG A 212 22.17 26.96 19.52
N GLY A 213 22.58 26.55 18.33
CA GLY A 213 21.87 25.55 17.55
C GLY A 213 22.83 24.66 16.77
N THR A 214 22.26 23.73 16.07
CA THR A 214 22.98 22.86 15.14
C THR A 214 22.44 23.03 13.73
N GLN A 215 23.35 23.18 12.75
CA GLN A 215 23.05 23.04 11.34
C GLN A 215 23.52 21.66 10.89
N THR A 216 22.61 20.84 10.39
CA THR A 216 22.98 19.55 9.81
C THR A 216 22.67 19.55 8.31
N ILE A 217 23.69 19.22 7.52
CA ILE A 217 23.63 19.15 6.06
C ILE A 217 23.55 17.68 5.67
N TYR A 218 22.56 17.34 4.85
CA TYR A 218 22.34 16.01 4.30
C TYR A 218 22.36 16.11 2.78
N ILE A 219 23.20 15.32 2.11
CA ILE A 219 23.31 15.30 0.64
C ILE A 219 23.24 13.87 0.16
N ALA A 220 22.43 13.63 -0.87
CA ALA A 220 22.45 12.41 -1.66
C ALA A 220 22.54 12.77 -3.15
N LYS A 221 23.31 11.97 -3.92
CA LYS A 221 23.57 12.18 -5.34
C LYS A 221 23.24 10.92 -6.15
N ASN A 222 22.92 11.12 -7.42
CA ASN A 222 22.65 10.02 -8.36
C ASN A 222 21.64 9.01 -7.81
N ILE A 223 20.54 9.53 -7.24
CA ILE A 223 19.51 8.73 -6.59
C ILE A 223 18.62 8.13 -7.69
N PRO A 224 18.50 6.81 -7.77
CA PRO A 224 17.61 6.17 -8.76
C PRO A 224 16.15 6.46 -8.45
N ALA A 225 15.31 6.41 -9.48
CA ALA A 225 13.86 6.42 -9.31
C ALA A 225 13.43 5.26 -8.42
N PHE A 226 12.44 5.49 -7.56
CA PHE A 226 11.78 4.42 -6.84
C PHE A 226 10.81 3.72 -7.78
N ILE A 227 11.08 2.47 -8.10
CA ILE A 227 10.23 1.67 -8.96
C ILE A 227 9.29 0.84 -8.09
N ARG A 228 7.99 1.06 -8.28
CA ARG A 228 6.94 0.28 -7.63
C ARG A 228 6.74 -1.03 -8.37
N GLU A 229 6.68 -2.12 -7.66
CA GLU A 229 6.43 -3.45 -8.19
C GLU A 229 5.38 -4.17 -7.34
N ASP A 230 4.74 -5.17 -7.90
CA ASP A 230 3.72 -5.95 -7.22
C ASP A 230 4.21 -6.56 -5.90
N TYR A 231 3.28 -6.86 -5.02
CA TYR A 231 3.55 -7.40 -3.69
C TYR A 231 4.48 -6.52 -2.84
N MET A 232 4.30 -5.23 -2.93
CA MET A 232 4.89 -4.25 -2.03
C MET A 232 3.80 -3.71 -1.10
N THR A 233 4.14 -3.43 0.16
CA THR A 233 3.29 -2.66 1.05
C THR A 233 3.28 -1.17 0.65
N SER A 234 3.42 -0.24 1.55
CA SER A 234 3.47 1.18 1.18
C SER A 234 4.85 1.61 0.69
N PRO A 235 4.95 2.37 -0.42
CA PRO A 235 6.20 3.05 -0.81
C PRO A 235 6.82 3.89 0.29
N LYS A 236 6.00 4.45 1.20
CA LYS A 236 6.44 5.24 2.36
C LYS A 236 7.40 4.48 3.30
N ASN A 237 7.36 3.15 3.27
CA ASN A 237 8.25 2.32 4.08
C ASN A 237 9.66 2.24 3.52
N PHE A 238 9.82 2.40 2.20
CA PHE A 238 11.01 2.02 1.45
C PHE A 238 11.68 3.17 0.71
N MET A 239 10.95 4.24 0.41
CA MET A 239 11.52 5.46 -0.17
C MET A 239 12.48 6.14 0.80
N GLY A 240 13.64 6.57 0.28
CA GLY A 240 14.63 7.31 1.03
C GLY A 240 14.07 8.63 1.57
N THR A 241 13.72 8.68 2.85
CA THR A 241 13.06 9.83 3.48
C THR A 241 13.67 10.13 4.83
N LEU A 242 14.06 11.39 5.05
CA LEU A 242 14.48 11.92 6.34
C LEU A 242 13.26 12.49 7.08
N THR A 243 12.97 11.99 8.26
CA THR A 243 11.82 12.40 9.07
C THR A 243 12.27 13.08 10.36
N PHE A 244 11.51 14.08 10.78
CA PHE A 244 11.76 14.86 11.98
C PHE A 244 10.55 14.78 12.91
N GLU A 245 10.77 14.49 14.17
CA GLU A 245 9.73 14.48 15.17
C GLU A 245 10.13 15.33 16.36
N LEU A 246 9.29 16.29 16.69
CA LEU A 246 9.46 17.15 17.84
C LEU A 246 9.30 16.35 19.14
N ALA A 247 10.37 16.24 19.93
CA ALA A 247 10.36 15.62 21.24
C ALA A 247 10.01 16.64 22.33
N SER A 248 10.63 17.83 22.26
CA SER A 248 10.33 18.94 23.17
C SER A 248 10.80 20.27 22.62
N PHE A 249 10.24 21.37 23.10
CA PHE A 249 10.79 22.70 22.91
C PHE A 249 10.56 23.58 24.15
N SER A 250 11.39 24.61 24.28
CA SER A 250 11.21 25.65 25.29
C SER A 250 10.99 27.00 24.60
N ILE A 251 10.00 27.74 25.05
CA ILE A 251 9.81 29.12 24.60
C ILE A 251 10.85 30.00 25.30
N PRO A 252 11.56 30.91 24.60
CA PRO A 252 12.41 31.89 25.23
C PRO A 252 11.64 32.63 26.33
N PHE A 253 12.19 32.69 27.56
CA PHE A 253 11.55 33.25 28.75
C PHE A 253 10.22 32.58 29.19
N GLY A 254 9.91 31.39 28.64
CA GLY A 254 8.64 30.68 28.88
C GLY A 254 8.84 29.21 29.29
N PRO A 255 7.74 28.45 29.35
CA PRO A 255 7.77 27.05 29.76
C PRO A 255 8.39 26.13 28.70
N ARG A 256 8.82 24.95 29.17
CA ARG A 256 9.18 23.82 28.29
C ARG A 256 7.92 23.00 27.99
N HIS A 257 7.73 22.68 26.72
CA HIS A 257 6.69 21.80 26.23
C HIS A 257 7.31 20.46 25.82
N ASN A 258 6.80 19.36 26.37
CA ASN A 258 7.21 18.00 26.02
C ASN A 258 6.15 17.35 25.14
N TYR A 259 6.57 16.79 24.02
CA TYR A 259 5.76 16.04 23.07
C TYR A 259 6.07 14.56 23.10
N THR A 260 7.10 14.14 23.87
CA THR A 260 7.39 12.71 24.06
C THR A 260 6.19 12.09 24.74
N SER A 261 5.45 11.32 23.98
CA SER A 261 4.31 10.55 24.49
C SER A 261 4.79 9.18 24.96
N THR A 262 4.09 8.59 25.90
CA THR A 262 4.18 7.15 26.19
C THR A 262 2.95 6.46 25.59
N TRP A 263 3.02 5.13 25.44
CA TRP A 263 1.84 4.39 24.98
C TRP A 263 0.68 4.48 25.97
N GLU A 264 0.95 4.67 27.26
CA GLU A 264 -0.05 4.97 28.27
C GLU A 264 -0.75 6.31 27.99
N ASN A 265 0.01 7.34 27.61
CA ASN A 265 -0.56 8.65 27.26
C ASN A 265 -1.41 8.57 26.00
N VAL A 266 -0.95 7.85 24.98
CA VAL A 266 -1.72 7.58 23.73
C VAL A 266 -3.02 6.86 24.05
N ARG A 267 -2.95 5.82 24.89
CA ARG A 267 -4.14 5.10 25.37
C ARG A 267 -5.11 6.03 26.08
N ASP A 268 -4.62 6.81 27.04
CA ASP A 268 -5.45 7.70 27.84
C ASP A 268 -6.10 8.79 26.98
N GLN A 269 -5.37 9.32 25.99
CA GLN A 269 -5.89 10.25 25.01
C GLN A 269 -7.01 9.63 24.17
N LEU A 270 -6.83 8.39 23.68
CA LEU A 270 -7.84 7.69 22.89
C LEU A 270 -9.07 7.34 23.74
N TYR A 271 -8.88 6.83 24.95
CA TYR A 271 -10.00 6.53 25.84
C TYR A 271 -10.74 7.80 26.32
N GLY A 272 -10.06 8.93 26.39
CA GLY A 272 -10.66 10.24 26.71
C GLY A 272 -11.38 10.91 25.53
N ALA A 273 -11.12 10.47 24.29
CA ALA A 273 -11.70 11.08 23.09
C ALA A 273 -13.18 10.72 22.92
N ASP A 274 -13.99 11.71 22.53
CA ASP A 274 -15.43 11.56 22.32
C ASP A 274 -15.74 10.57 21.19
N ASN A 275 -14.97 10.64 20.13
CA ASN A 275 -15.11 9.85 18.92
C ASN A 275 -14.33 8.52 18.93
N PHE A 276 -13.83 8.09 20.12
CA PHE A 276 -13.22 6.79 20.34
C PHE A 276 -13.67 6.19 21.69
N GLY A 277 -13.17 6.68 22.82
CA GLY A 277 -13.42 6.08 24.14
C GLY A 277 -14.87 6.18 24.60
N LYS A 278 -15.59 7.30 24.31
CA LYS A 278 -17.04 7.39 24.58
C LYS A 278 -17.84 6.42 23.72
N GLU A 279 -17.41 6.18 22.48
CA GLU A 279 -18.09 5.24 21.59
C GLU A 279 -17.95 3.78 22.07
N LEU A 280 -16.81 3.40 22.65
CA LEU A 280 -16.64 2.09 23.33
C LEU A 280 -17.63 1.88 24.47
N SER A 281 -18.09 2.95 25.10
CA SER A 281 -19.02 2.90 26.24
C SER A 281 -20.49 2.85 25.84
N ARG A 282 -20.83 2.80 24.55
CA ARG A 282 -22.21 2.78 24.03
C ARG A 282 -22.96 1.45 24.22
N THR A 283 -22.54 0.62 25.16
CA THR A 283 -23.14 -0.70 25.45
C THR A 283 -24.66 -0.67 25.60
N GLY A 284 -25.21 0.43 26.11
CA GLY A 284 -26.66 0.62 26.27
C GLY A 284 -27.46 0.52 24.95
N LEU A 285 -26.84 0.85 23.80
CA LEU A 285 -27.50 0.75 22.48
C LEU A 285 -27.84 -0.69 22.11
N PHE A 286 -27.10 -1.65 22.63
CA PHE A 286 -27.21 -3.08 22.24
C PHE A 286 -28.02 -3.91 23.23
N LYS A 287 -28.31 -3.42 24.46
CA LYS A 287 -29.00 -4.20 25.50
C LYS A 287 -30.38 -4.72 25.08
N SER A 288 -31.14 -3.93 24.33
CA SER A 288 -32.45 -4.34 23.83
C SER A 288 -32.39 -5.23 22.59
N ILE A 289 -31.29 -5.20 21.87
CA ILE A 289 -31.08 -5.92 20.59
C ILE A 289 -30.47 -7.30 20.84
N LEU A 290 -29.52 -7.40 21.76
CA LEU A 290 -28.79 -8.64 22.02
C LEU A 290 -29.69 -9.88 22.26
N PRO A 291 -30.81 -9.80 23.01
CA PRO A 291 -31.69 -10.96 23.19
C PRO A 291 -32.29 -11.51 21.89
N THR A 292 -32.31 -10.71 20.82
CA THR A 292 -32.77 -11.18 19.48
C THR A 292 -31.65 -11.82 18.67
N VAL A 293 -30.38 -11.56 19.03
CA VAL A 293 -29.18 -11.99 18.30
C VAL A 293 -28.56 -13.23 18.95
N ILE A 294 -28.51 -13.26 20.29
CA ILE A 294 -27.85 -14.33 21.06
C ILE A 294 -28.86 -15.00 22.01
N LYS A 295 -28.62 -16.28 22.30
CA LYS A 295 -29.37 -17.07 23.27
C LYS A 295 -28.46 -17.51 24.44
N ASP A 296 -29.04 -17.78 25.59
CA ASP A 296 -28.29 -18.16 26.80
C ASP A 296 -27.51 -19.47 26.65
N ASP A 297 -28.03 -20.41 25.88
CA ASP A 297 -27.43 -21.72 25.61
C ASP A 297 -26.27 -21.70 24.56
N MET A 298 -26.04 -20.58 23.92
CA MET A 298 -24.91 -20.45 22.99
C MET A 298 -23.56 -20.44 23.71
N THR A 299 -22.56 -21.10 23.10
CA THR A 299 -21.16 -21.01 23.55
C THR A 299 -20.64 -19.58 23.42
N PRO A 300 -19.58 -19.19 24.16
CA PRO A 300 -18.97 -17.86 24.01
C PRO A 300 -18.58 -17.54 22.56
N TYR A 301 -18.01 -18.50 21.85
CA TYR A 301 -17.68 -18.37 20.42
C TYR A 301 -18.92 -18.12 19.57
N ALA A 302 -19.99 -18.90 19.75
CA ALA A 302 -21.23 -18.73 18.99
C ALA A 302 -21.88 -17.37 19.25
N LYS A 303 -21.86 -16.86 20.50
CA LYS A 303 -22.34 -15.53 20.85
C LYS A 303 -21.52 -14.45 20.16
N ALA A 304 -20.18 -14.51 20.22
CA ALA A 304 -19.30 -13.55 19.58
C ALA A 304 -19.47 -13.52 18.07
N ASN A 305 -19.57 -14.70 17.43
CA ASN A 305 -19.79 -14.80 15.98
C ASN A 305 -21.17 -14.27 15.56
N ALA A 306 -22.23 -14.53 16.33
CA ALA A 306 -23.56 -13.96 16.06
C ALA A 306 -23.56 -12.43 16.15
N ILE A 307 -22.90 -11.85 17.16
CA ILE A 307 -22.76 -10.39 17.31
C ILE A 307 -21.95 -9.81 16.16
N TYR A 308 -20.84 -10.45 15.78
CA TYR A 308 -20.01 -10.05 14.65
C TYR A 308 -20.82 -9.97 13.34
N ASN A 309 -21.56 -11.03 13.02
CA ASN A 309 -22.40 -11.07 11.81
C ASN A 309 -23.57 -10.08 11.89
N TYR A 310 -24.12 -9.86 13.09
CA TYR A 310 -25.15 -8.84 13.29
C TYR A 310 -24.60 -7.45 12.93
N ILE A 311 -23.47 -7.03 13.47
CA ILE A 311 -22.87 -5.71 13.18
C ILE A 311 -22.57 -5.56 11.69
N LYS A 312 -21.99 -6.57 11.04
CA LYS A 312 -21.74 -6.62 9.60
C LYS A 312 -23.01 -6.36 8.78
N SER A 313 -24.13 -6.90 9.22
CA SER A 313 -25.43 -6.75 8.53
C SER A 313 -26.07 -5.37 8.75
N GLN A 314 -25.75 -4.70 9.87
CA GLN A 314 -26.38 -3.43 10.24
C GLN A 314 -25.68 -2.19 9.69
N ILE A 315 -24.35 -2.22 9.58
CA ILE A 315 -23.56 -1.04 9.17
C ILE A 315 -22.70 -1.42 7.98
N LYS A 316 -22.96 -0.83 6.82
CA LYS A 316 -22.13 -1.00 5.62
C LYS A 316 -20.94 -0.05 5.67
N TRP A 317 -19.78 -0.54 5.29
CA TRP A 317 -18.59 0.28 5.16
C TRP A 317 -18.72 1.29 4.01
N ASN A 318 -18.49 2.57 4.31
CA ASN A 318 -18.54 3.68 3.35
C ASN A 318 -17.26 3.88 2.54
N LYS A 319 -16.34 2.88 2.57
CA LYS A 319 -15.01 2.87 1.93
C LYS A 319 -13.99 3.84 2.54
N SER A 320 -14.31 4.51 3.65
CA SER A 320 -13.38 5.35 4.41
C SER A 320 -12.73 4.56 5.54
N TYR A 321 -11.41 4.67 5.68
CA TYR A 321 -10.70 4.20 6.86
C TYR A 321 -10.81 5.24 7.98
N GLY A 322 -10.80 4.78 9.23
CA GLY A 322 -10.80 5.66 10.39
C GLY A 322 -10.20 4.98 11.62
N LEU A 323 -9.35 5.71 12.33
CA LEU A 323 -9.02 5.41 13.72
C LEU A 323 -10.14 5.91 14.64
N PHE A 324 -10.76 7.03 14.27
CA PHE A 324 -11.86 7.68 14.96
C PHE A 324 -13.16 7.56 14.17
N THR A 325 -14.30 7.56 14.90
CA THR A 325 -15.61 7.60 14.25
C THR A 325 -15.85 8.94 13.56
N ASP A 326 -16.47 8.91 12.38
CA ASP A 326 -16.93 10.12 11.68
C ASP A 326 -18.28 10.60 12.23
N ASN A 327 -19.18 9.66 12.46
CA ASN A 327 -20.56 9.94 12.85
C ASN A 327 -20.90 9.46 14.27
N GLY A 328 -20.09 8.56 14.83
CA GLY A 328 -20.36 7.85 16.06
C GLY A 328 -21.27 6.64 15.87
N VAL A 329 -21.13 5.66 16.76
CA VAL A 329 -21.79 4.35 16.70
C VAL A 329 -23.31 4.46 16.53
N LYS A 330 -23.97 5.35 17.29
CA LYS A 330 -25.43 5.50 17.22
C LYS A 330 -25.90 5.91 15.83
N LYS A 331 -25.29 6.95 15.28
CA LYS A 331 -25.68 7.50 13.98
C LYS A 331 -25.32 6.55 12.83
N ALA A 332 -24.20 5.82 12.93
CA ALA A 332 -23.82 4.79 11.96
C ALA A 332 -24.86 3.66 11.90
N LEU A 333 -25.40 3.22 13.05
CA LEU A 333 -26.50 2.25 13.12
C LEU A 333 -27.77 2.79 12.49
N GLU A 334 -28.15 4.05 12.79
CA GLU A 334 -29.34 4.71 12.22
C GLU A 334 -29.24 4.87 10.70
N GLN A 335 -28.08 5.26 10.19
CA GLN A 335 -27.81 5.46 8.75
C GLN A 335 -27.45 4.19 8.00
N ARG A 336 -27.17 3.09 8.72
CA ARG A 336 -26.65 1.83 8.17
C ARG A 336 -25.40 2.00 7.33
N SER A 337 -24.56 2.99 7.66
CA SER A 337 -23.32 3.29 6.97
C SER A 337 -22.34 4.01 7.90
N GLY A 338 -21.06 3.68 7.80
CA GLY A 338 -20.01 4.31 8.61
C GLY A 338 -18.62 3.99 8.09
N ASN A 339 -17.60 4.68 8.64
CA ASN A 339 -16.21 4.33 8.41
C ASN A 339 -15.82 3.09 9.23
N THR A 340 -14.58 2.62 9.09
CA THR A 340 -14.12 1.39 9.78
C THR A 340 -14.15 1.52 11.30
N ALA A 341 -13.94 2.71 11.86
CA ALA A 341 -14.03 2.94 13.30
C ALA A 341 -15.48 2.95 13.80
N ASP A 342 -16.43 3.56 13.05
CA ASP A 342 -17.86 3.50 13.37
C ASP A 342 -18.30 2.04 13.55
N ILE A 343 -17.86 1.15 12.65
CA ILE A 343 -18.25 -0.27 12.63
C ILE A 343 -17.56 -1.06 13.74
N ASN A 344 -16.24 -0.93 13.87
CA ASN A 344 -15.49 -1.77 14.80
C ASN A 344 -15.61 -1.33 16.26
N LEU A 345 -15.81 -0.03 16.53
CA LEU A 345 -16.17 0.42 17.88
C LEU A 345 -17.61 0.00 18.25
N ALA A 346 -18.54 -0.07 17.27
CA ALA A 346 -19.85 -0.66 17.48
C ALA A 346 -19.76 -2.15 17.85
N LEU A 347 -18.91 -2.92 17.14
CA LEU A 347 -18.65 -4.32 17.44
C LEU A 347 -18.10 -4.50 18.85
N ILE A 348 -17.09 -3.74 19.26
CA ILE A 348 -16.50 -3.81 20.60
C ILE A 348 -17.58 -3.48 21.65
N SER A 349 -18.35 -2.42 21.45
CA SER A 349 -19.44 -2.02 22.36
C SER A 349 -20.54 -3.09 22.48
N ALA A 350 -20.90 -3.75 21.37
CA ALA A 350 -21.89 -4.84 21.36
C ALA A 350 -21.37 -6.09 22.08
N LEU A 351 -20.10 -6.48 21.86
CA LEU A 351 -19.46 -7.59 22.56
C LEU A 351 -19.39 -7.35 24.07
N GLN A 352 -18.98 -6.14 24.48
CA GLN A 352 -18.96 -5.76 25.89
C GLN A 352 -20.36 -5.76 26.52
N ALA A 353 -21.41 -5.36 25.77
CA ALA A 353 -22.80 -5.42 26.23
C ALA A 353 -23.27 -6.87 26.46
N ALA A 354 -22.67 -7.85 25.78
CA ALA A 354 -22.88 -9.29 25.96
C ALA A 354 -21.97 -9.91 27.04
N ASN A 355 -21.24 -9.10 27.80
CA ASN A 355 -20.24 -9.52 28.79
C ASN A 355 -19.05 -10.30 28.19
N ILE A 356 -18.71 -10.08 26.94
CA ILE A 356 -17.49 -10.58 26.31
C ILE A 356 -16.40 -9.51 26.45
N ASP A 357 -15.24 -9.86 27.02
CA ASP A 357 -14.12 -8.92 27.16
C ASP A 357 -13.54 -8.58 25.79
N ALA A 358 -13.93 -7.41 25.28
CA ALA A 358 -13.50 -6.90 23.98
C ALA A 358 -12.75 -5.58 24.16
N SER A 359 -11.62 -5.44 23.44
CA SER A 359 -10.74 -4.27 23.51
C SER A 359 -10.33 -3.83 22.11
N PRO A 360 -10.06 -2.53 21.89
CA PRO A 360 -9.61 -2.04 20.60
C PRO A 360 -8.14 -2.38 20.34
N VAL A 361 -7.83 -2.76 19.10
CA VAL A 361 -6.47 -2.79 18.55
C VAL A 361 -6.37 -1.70 17.50
N ILE A 362 -5.48 -0.73 17.73
CA ILE A 362 -5.16 0.26 16.72
C ILE A 362 -4.07 -0.28 15.80
N LEU A 363 -4.21 -0.04 14.51
CA LEU A 363 -3.26 -0.49 13.50
C LEU A 363 -3.14 0.53 12.35
N SER A 364 -2.06 0.36 11.60
CA SER A 364 -1.84 1.06 10.33
C SER A 364 -2.09 0.09 9.18
N THR A 365 -2.87 0.48 8.20
CA THR A 365 -3.11 -0.35 7.01
C THR A 365 -1.84 -0.49 6.16
N ARG A 366 -1.77 -1.54 5.34
CA ARG A 366 -0.60 -1.82 4.48
C ARG A 366 -0.20 -0.64 3.61
N ASP A 367 -1.15 0.06 3.03
CA ASP A 367 -0.96 1.24 2.17
C ASP A 367 -0.64 2.53 2.94
N ASN A 368 -1.02 2.63 4.22
CA ASN A 368 -0.64 3.76 5.07
C ASN A 368 0.84 3.71 5.48
N GLY A 369 1.42 2.52 5.54
CA GLY A 369 2.80 2.27 5.90
C GLY A 369 2.98 1.72 7.31
N MET A 370 4.22 1.39 7.67
CA MET A 370 4.56 0.86 8.99
C MET A 370 4.60 1.99 10.02
N PRO A 371 3.91 1.85 11.17
CA PRO A 371 4.01 2.81 12.25
C PRO A 371 5.39 2.73 12.92
N ALA A 372 5.83 3.83 13.51
CA ALA A 372 7.06 3.87 14.29
C ALA A 372 6.84 3.19 15.65
N LEU A 373 7.26 1.93 15.79
CA LEU A 373 7.01 1.11 16.97
C LEU A 373 7.63 1.64 18.27
N PHE A 374 8.77 2.32 18.14
CA PHE A 374 9.51 2.85 19.30
C PHE A 374 9.03 4.23 19.75
N ARG A 375 8.05 4.81 19.06
CA ARG A 375 7.52 6.13 19.36
C ARG A 375 6.01 6.13 19.37
N PRO A 376 5.43 6.38 20.55
CA PRO A 376 3.99 6.49 20.71
C PRO A 376 3.45 7.73 19.97
N THR A 377 2.82 7.52 18.83
CA THR A 377 2.11 8.56 18.08
C THR A 377 0.80 8.03 17.53
N ILE A 378 -0.25 8.83 17.59
CA ILE A 378 -1.56 8.46 17.05
C ILE A 378 -1.59 8.60 15.52
N THR A 379 -0.81 9.53 14.98
CA THR A 379 -0.87 9.91 13.56
C THR A 379 -0.41 8.82 12.59
N ASP A 380 0.33 7.83 13.06
CA ASP A 380 0.76 6.69 12.26
C ASP A 380 -0.35 5.64 12.08
N TYR A 381 -1.44 5.74 12.86
CA TYR A 381 -2.53 4.77 12.87
C TYR A 381 -3.75 5.33 12.17
N ASN A 382 -4.35 4.56 11.29
CA ASN A 382 -5.52 4.95 10.52
C ASN A 382 -6.68 3.96 10.63
N TYR A 383 -6.57 2.99 11.56
CA TYR A 383 -7.54 1.90 11.65
C TYR A 383 -7.68 1.35 13.07
N VAL A 384 -8.84 0.78 13.38
CA VAL A 384 -9.10 0.07 14.63
C VAL A 384 -9.88 -1.21 14.35
N VAL A 385 -9.51 -2.31 15.04
CA VAL A 385 -10.22 -3.59 15.02
C VAL A 385 -10.53 -4.06 16.45
N ALA A 386 -11.43 -5.03 16.60
CA ALA A 386 -11.72 -5.60 17.89
C ALA A 386 -10.80 -6.77 18.21
N HIS A 387 -10.39 -6.88 19.47
CA HIS A 387 -9.72 -8.04 20.05
C HIS A 387 -10.63 -8.67 21.11
N ILE A 388 -10.73 -9.97 21.08
CA ILE A 388 -11.36 -10.79 22.14
C ILE A 388 -10.50 -12.01 22.43
N GLU A 389 -10.64 -12.56 23.63
CA GLU A 389 -10.05 -13.84 24.02
C GLU A 389 -11.17 -14.78 24.46
N LEU A 390 -11.27 -15.96 23.85
CA LEU A 390 -12.23 -17.01 24.16
C LEU A 390 -11.49 -18.32 24.33
N ASP A 391 -11.67 -18.97 25.47
CA ASP A 391 -11.03 -20.26 25.79
C ASP A 391 -9.49 -20.24 25.53
N SER A 392 -8.83 -19.15 25.92
CA SER A 392 -7.39 -18.90 25.72
C SER A 392 -6.95 -18.76 24.24
N ILE A 393 -7.90 -18.55 23.32
CA ILE A 393 -7.63 -18.24 21.92
C ILE A 393 -7.92 -16.76 21.67
N GLU A 394 -6.91 -16.03 21.18
CA GLU A 394 -7.06 -14.63 20.80
C GLU A 394 -7.66 -14.53 19.38
N TYR A 395 -8.67 -13.67 19.22
CA TYR A 395 -9.29 -13.36 17.94
C TYR A 395 -9.21 -11.87 17.65
N LEU A 396 -8.81 -11.53 16.42
CA LEU A 396 -8.91 -10.18 15.89
C LEU A 396 -10.10 -10.14 14.91
N LEU A 397 -10.98 -9.16 15.09
CA LEU A 397 -12.25 -9.08 14.36
C LEU A 397 -12.38 -7.72 13.67
N ASP A 398 -12.71 -7.76 12.39
CA ASP A 398 -13.04 -6.58 11.58
C ASP A 398 -14.40 -6.75 10.92
N ALA A 399 -15.42 -6.09 11.46
CA ALA A 399 -16.78 -6.17 10.94
C ALA A 399 -17.03 -5.22 9.74
N SER A 400 -16.02 -4.47 9.29
CA SER A 400 -16.14 -3.60 8.12
C SER A 400 -16.04 -4.38 6.79
N ASP A 401 -15.48 -5.59 6.81
CA ASP A 401 -15.42 -6.45 5.64
C ASP A 401 -16.61 -7.41 5.60
N ALA A 402 -17.52 -7.19 4.66
CA ALA A 402 -18.74 -7.98 4.54
C ALA A 402 -18.47 -9.47 4.25
N HIS A 403 -17.33 -9.79 3.65
CA HIS A 403 -16.99 -11.12 3.16
C HIS A 403 -15.89 -11.82 3.96
N ALA A 404 -15.34 -11.17 4.99
CA ALA A 404 -14.38 -11.81 5.89
C ALA A 404 -15.09 -12.75 6.88
N PRO A 405 -14.61 -13.99 7.08
CA PRO A 405 -15.10 -14.86 8.13
C PRO A 405 -14.66 -14.38 9.51
N PHE A 406 -15.37 -14.84 10.56
CA PHE A 406 -15.02 -14.51 11.94
C PHE A 406 -13.57 -14.90 12.28
N GLY A 407 -12.85 -14.02 12.95
CA GLY A 407 -11.47 -14.24 13.37
C GLY A 407 -10.41 -13.95 12.30
N ASN A 408 -10.82 -13.52 11.10
CA ASN A 408 -9.89 -13.20 10.03
C ASN A 408 -9.93 -11.72 9.68
N LEU A 409 -8.74 -11.09 9.71
CA LEU A 409 -8.61 -9.70 9.29
C LEU A 409 -8.55 -9.59 7.76
N PRO A 410 -9.11 -8.54 7.16
CA PRO A 410 -8.87 -8.21 5.77
C PRO A 410 -7.37 -8.01 5.48
N LEU A 411 -6.95 -8.31 4.25
CA LEU A 411 -5.54 -8.20 3.86
C LEU A 411 -4.95 -6.80 4.10
N ARG A 412 -5.77 -5.74 3.97
CA ARG A 412 -5.36 -4.36 4.27
C ARG A 412 -4.87 -4.16 5.72
N CYS A 413 -5.31 -4.99 6.66
CA CYS A 413 -4.93 -4.94 8.07
C CYS A 413 -3.70 -5.80 8.41
N ILE A 414 -3.25 -6.67 7.50
CA ILE A 414 -2.07 -7.54 7.71
C ILE A 414 -0.81 -6.71 7.48
N ASN A 415 -0.40 -5.97 8.52
CA ASN A 415 0.73 -5.04 8.45
C ASN A 415 1.56 -5.07 9.73
N TYR A 416 2.29 -6.17 9.92
CA TYR A 416 3.26 -6.40 10.97
C TYR A 416 2.64 -6.57 12.37
N GLN A 417 2.26 -5.48 13.06
CA GLN A 417 1.65 -5.54 14.38
C GLN A 417 0.77 -4.34 14.69
N GLY A 418 -0.23 -4.56 15.53
CA GLY A 418 -1.11 -3.54 16.10
C GLY A 418 -0.89 -3.37 17.60
N ASN A 419 -1.41 -2.28 18.15
CA ASN A 419 -1.36 -2.02 19.57
C ASN A 419 -2.74 -2.26 20.21
N LEU A 420 -2.84 -3.34 20.97
CA LEU A 420 -4.01 -3.67 21.79
C LEU A 420 -4.05 -2.74 23.01
N LEU A 421 -5.08 -1.92 23.08
CA LEU A 421 -5.28 -0.96 24.17
C LEU A 421 -6.28 -1.52 25.18
N LYS A 422 -5.82 -1.86 26.39
CA LYS A 422 -6.69 -2.23 27.51
C LYS A 422 -6.89 -1.02 28.43
N LYS A 423 -7.92 -1.05 29.30
CA LYS A 423 -8.14 0.01 30.30
C LYS A 423 -6.92 0.27 31.17
N THR A 424 -6.12 -0.76 31.45
CA THR A 424 -4.95 -0.72 32.33
C THR A 424 -3.67 -1.18 31.64
N GLY A 425 -3.34 -0.60 30.47
CA GLY A 425 -2.10 -0.94 29.78
C GLY A 425 -2.29 -1.16 28.29
N TYR A 426 -1.24 -1.65 27.64
CA TYR A 426 -1.23 -1.98 26.21
C TYR A 426 -0.40 -3.26 25.97
N LYS A 427 -0.64 -3.90 24.81
CA LYS A 427 0.11 -5.07 24.34
C LYS A 427 0.24 -5.01 22.82
N TRP A 428 1.43 -5.31 22.29
CA TRP A 428 1.60 -5.52 20.87
C TRP A 428 1.03 -6.88 20.45
N VAL A 429 0.23 -6.88 19.41
CA VAL A 429 -0.36 -8.09 18.82
C VAL A 429 0.07 -8.19 17.36
N LYS A 430 0.39 -9.41 16.92
CA LYS A 430 0.76 -9.65 15.52
C LYS A 430 -0.46 -9.53 14.61
N LEU A 431 -0.26 -8.94 13.46
CA LEU A 431 -1.25 -8.83 12.39
C LEU A 431 -0.86 -9.78 11.27
N GLU A 432 -1.10 -11.06 11.50
CA GLU A 432 -0.76 -12.14 10.56
C GLU A 432 -2.02 -12.72 9.94
N SER A 433 -1.90 -13.20 8.71
CA SER A 433 -2.97 -13.93 8.05
C SER A 433 -3.09 -15.33 8.65
N LEU A 434 -4.27 -15.69 9.14
CA LEU A 434 -4.60 -17.04 9.58
C LEU A 434 -5.04 -17.94 8.41
N LEU A 435 -5.40 -17.35 7.27
CA LEU A 435 -5.86 -18.04 6.08
C LEU A 435 -4.87 -17.90 4.92
N SER A 436 -4.68 -18.98 4.18
CA SER A 436 -4.05 -18.94 2.87
C SER A 436 -5.02 -18.42 1.82
N SER A 437 -4.50 -17.75 0.78
CA SER A 437 -5.28 -17.51 -0.43
C SER A 437 -5.19 -18.75 -1.31
N ARG A 438 -6.31 -19.50 -1.40
CA ARG A 438 -6.34 -20.77 -2.14
C ARG A 438 -7.34 -20.70 -3.29
N VAL A 439 -6.90 -21.18 -4.47
CA VAL A 439 -7.78 -21.45 -5.60
C VAL A 439 -7.47 -22.82 -6.20
N SER A 440 -8.52 -23.59 -6.51
CA SER A 440 -8.42 -24.87 -7.17
C SER A 440 -9.33 -24.91 -8.37
N TYR A 441 -8.83 -25.37 -9.50
CA TYR A 441 -9.58 -25.59 -10.72
C TYR A 441 -9.63 -27.09 -11.00
N ASP A 442 -10.82 -27.64 -11.09
CA ASP A 442 -11.05 -29.06 -11.42
C ASP A 442 -11.90 -29.14 -12.69
N PHE A 443 -11.35 -29.72 -13.72
CA PHE A 443 -12.04 -29.93 -14.99
C PHE A 443 -12.18 -31.41 -15.29
N THR A 444 -13.39 -31.82 -15.65
CA THR A 444 -13.66 -33.16 -16.19
C THR A 444 -14.48 -33.03 -17.46
N GLY A 445 -13.96 -33.64 -18.55
CA GLY A 445 -14.61 -33.53 -19.85
C GLY A 445 -14.00 -34.41 -20.92
N GLU A 446 -14.44 -34.19 -22.17
CA GLU A 446 -14.07 -34.96 -23.32
C GLU A 446 -13.50 -34.06 -24.42
N LEU A 447 -12.39 -34.51 -25.05
CA LEU A 447 -11.81 -33.91 -26.25
C LEU A 447 -12.32 -34.68 -27.48
N SER A 448 -12.90 -33.96 -28.42
CA SER A 448 -13.38 -34.54 -29.68
C SER A 448 -12.28 -34.52 -30.76
N GLU A 449 -12.40 -35.35 -31.81
CA GLU A 449 -11.46 -35.39 -32.94
C GLU A 449 -11.40 -34.06 -33.73
N ASP A 450 -12.43 -33.21 -33.62
CA ASP A 450 -12.48 -31.87 -34.21
C ASP A 450 -11.77 -30.79 -33.35
N GLY A 451 -11.08 -31.20 -32.27
CA GLY A 451 -10.33 -30.32 -31.39
C GLY A 451 -11.22 -29.56 -30.39
N THR A 452 -12.52 -29.88 -30.29
CA THR A 452 -13.43 -29.27 -29.33
C THR A 452 -13.37 -29.97 -27.97
N LEU A 453 -13.18 -29.20 -26.89
CA LEU A 453 -13.24 -29.69 -25.51
C LEU A 453 -14.58 -29.32 -24.90
N ARG A 454 -15.29 -30.30 -24.31
CA ARG A 454 -16.54 -30.09 -23.57
C ARG A 454 -16.45 -30.72 -22.21
N GLY A 455 -17.03 -30.07 -21.21
CA GLY A 455 -17.04 -30.61 -19.85
C GLY A 455 -17.44 -29.62 -18.80
N THR A 456 -17.21 -30.00 -17.55
CA THR A 456 -17.51 -29.22 -16.35
C THR A 456 -16.21 -28.71 -15.72
N LEU A 457 -16.14 -27.41 -15.51
CA LEU A 457 -15.08 -26.70 -14.81
C LEU A 457 -15.60 -26.24 -13.44
N ASN A 458 -15.00 -26.73 -12.37
CA ASN A 458 -15.22 -26.28 -11.00
C ASN A 458 -14.08 -25.37 -10.56
N SER A 459 -14.39 -24.16 -10.13
CA SER A 459 -13.46 -23.22 -9.52
C SER A 459 -13.78 -23.08 -8.05
N MET A 460 -12.91 -23.57 -7.19
CA MET A 460 -13.10 -23.60 -5.73
C MET A 460 -12.13 -22.63 -5.08
N ARG A 461 -12.65 -21.71 -4.24
CA ARG A 461 -11.86 -20.68 -3.58
C ARG A 461 -12.04 -20.69 -2.08
N ASN A 462 -10.93 -20.46 -1.35
CA ASN A 462 -10.94 -20.33 0.09
C ASN A 462 -10.03 -19.17 0.54
N GLY A 463 -10.19 -18.72 1.79
CA GLY A 463 -9.43 -17.61 2.35
C GLY A 463 -9.61 -16.31 1.54
N TYR A 464 -8.52 -15.55 1.35
CA TYR A 464 -8.59 -14.28 0.63
C TYR A 464 -9.04 -14.40 -0.82
N SER A 465 -8.74 -15.52 -1.49
CA SER A 465 -9.25 -15.76 -2.84
C SER A 465 -10.78 -15.80 -2.88
N ALA A 466 -11.40 -16.44 -1.88
CA ALA A 466 -12.87 -16.47 -1.76
C ALA A 466 -13.45 -15.11 -1.37
N THR A 467 -12.80 -14.38 -0.45
CA THR A 467 -13.23 -13.04 -0.04
C THR A 467 -13.21 -12.07 -1.22
N ASN A 468 -12.11 -12.03 -1.97
CA ASN A 468 -11.97 -11.15 -3.14
C ASN A 468 -13.01 -11.49 -4.23
N ARG A 469 -13.26 -12.80 -4.46
CA ARG A 469 -14.24 -13.22 -5.47
C ARG A 469 -15.67 -12.88 -5.06
N ARG A 470 -16.01 -12.99 -3.77
CA ARG A 470 -17.31 -12.52 -3.25
C ARG A 470 -17.45 -11.00 -3.41
N GLU A 471 -16.42 -10.23 -3.07
CA GLU A 471 -16.43 -8.77 -3.26
C GLU A 471 -16.67 -8.40 -4.73
N GLU A 472 -16.03 -9.10 -5.66
CA GLU A 472 -16.23 -8.94 -7.09
C GLU A 472 -17.68 -9.23 -7.48
N ILE A 473 -18.23 -10.39 -7.11
CA ILE A 473 -19.61 -10.77 -7.41
C ILE A 473 -20.59 -9.73 -6.86
N PHE A 474 -20.47 -9.35 -5.59
CA PHE A 474 -21.35 -8.37 -4.95
C PHE A 474 -21.10 -6.91 -5.36
N SER A 475 -20.07 -6.63 -6.16
CA SER A 475 -19.88 -5.31 -6.77
C SER A 475 -20.82 -5.03 -7.94
N HIS A 476 -21.47 -6.08 -8.47
CA HIS A 476 -22.48 -6.00 -9.53
C HIS A 476 -23.88 -5.82 -8.91
N ASN A 477 -24.82 -5.27 -9.69
CA ASN A 477 -26.18 -5.02 -9.20
C ASN A 477 -27.00 -6.31 -9.02
N SER A 478 -26.63 -7.37 -9.75
CA SER A 478 -27.25 -8.70 -9.62
C SER A 478 -26.27 -9.81 -9.97
N LEU A 479 -26.61 -11.04 -9.57
CA LEU A 479 -25.85 -12.24 -9.93
C LEU A 479 -25.89 -12.51 -11.44
N GLU A 480 -26.99 -12.18 -12.09
CA GLU A 480 -27.19 -12.29 -13.54
C GLU A 480 -26.24 -11.34 -14.27
N GLU A 481 -26.14 -10.07 -13.85
CA GLU A 481 -25.20 -9.09 -14.42
C GLU A 481 -23.75 -9.56 -14.30
N TYR A 482 -23.38 -10.09 -13.14
CA TYR A 482 -22.07 -10.69 -12.94
C TYR A 482 -21.81 -11.84 -13.92
N LYS A 483 -22.76 -12.78 -14.06
CA LYS A 483 -22.63 -13.91 -14.99
C LYS A 483 -22.53 -13.45 -16.44
N GLU A 484 -23.34 -12.49 -16.86
CA GLU A 484 -23.28 -11.90 -18.22
C GLU A 484 -21.89 -11.32 -18.48
N LYS A 485 -21.34 -10.56 -17.53
CA LYS A 485 -19.98 -10.02 -17.64
C LYS A 485 -18.93 -11.12 -17.74
N VAL A 486 -19.03 -12.18 -16.94
CA VAL A 486 -18.12 -13.34 -17.05
C VAL A 486 -18.22 -13.97 -18.43
N TYR A 487 -19.44 -14.09 -19.01
CA TYR A 487 -19.62 -14.65 -20.35
C TYR A 487 -18.99 -13.76 -21.43
N GLU A 488 -19.12 -12.43 -21.32
CA GLU A 488 -18.52 -11.47 -22.25
C GLU A 488 -16.98 -11.47 -22.19
N GLU A 489 -16.43 -11.54 -20.99
CA GLU A 489 -14.96 -11.54 -20.77
C GLU A 489 -14.31 -12.89 -21.14
N THR A 490 -15.09 -13.98 -21.15
CA THR A 490 -14.59 -15.32 -21.50
C THR A 490 -14.60 -15.54 -23.01
N VAL A 491 -13.57 -15.04 -23.68
CA VAL A 491 -13.49 -15.08 -25.16
C VAL A 491 -13.04 -16.42 -25.74
N ASN A 492 -12.40 -17.28 -24.93
CA ASN A 492 -11.79 -18.52 -25.43
C ASN A 492 -12.78 -19.69 -25.51
N TYR A 493 -13.78 -19.73 -24.66
CA TYR A 493 -14.77 -20.81 -24.61
C TYR A 493 -16.16 -20.25 -24.27
N ARG A 494 -17.17 -21.01 -24.64
CA ARG A 494 -18.58 -20.69 -24.32
C ARG A 494 -18.95 -21.34 -22.98
N ILE A 495 -19.62 -20.59 -22.12
CA ILE A 495 -20.24 -21.09 -20.88
C ILE A 495 -21.72 -21.35 -21.19
N ASN A 496 -22.16 -22.61 -21.02
CA ASN A 496 -23.54 -23.01 -21.25
C ASN A 496 -24.40 -22.98 -19.97
N ASN A 497 -23.77 -23.23 -18.83
CA ASN A 497 -24.39 -23.13 -17.51
C ASN A 497 -23.35 -22.61 -16.51
N HIS A 498 -23.80 -21.80 -15.51
CA HIS A 498 -22.95 -21.26 -14.47
C HIS A 498 -23.69 -21.23 -13.14
N GLU A 499 -23.25 -22.03 -12.19
CA GLU A 499 -23.79 -22.12 -10.83
C GLU A 499 -22.74 -21.61 -9.82
N ILE A 500 -23.23 -20.94 -8.76
CA ILE A 500 -22.37 -20.42 -7.69
C ILE A 500 -22.93 -20.92 -6.36
N HIS A 501 -22.08 -21.57 -5.57
CA HIS A 501 -22.44 -22.16 -4.29
C HIS A 501 -21.71 -21.48 -3.13
N ASN A 502 -22.36 -21.41 -1.97
CA ASN A 502 -21.84 -20.81 -0.72
C ASN A 502 -21.47 -19.33 -0.86
N LEU A 503 -22.19 -18.59 -1.70
CA LEU A 503 -21.93 -17.18 -1.95
C LEU A 503 -22.11 -16.33 -0.69
N ASP A 504 -23.19 -16.57 0.06
CA ASP A 504 -23.59 -15.77 1.24
C ASP A 504 -22.92 -16.21 2.55
N ASP A 505 -22.21 -17.33 2.57
CA ASP A 505 -21.53 -17.83 3.76
C ASP A 505 -20.00 -17.71 3.63
N PRO A 506 -19.39 -16.66 4.21
CA PRO A 506 -17.92 -16.47 4.15
C PRO A 506 -17.11 -17.57 4.82
N SER A 507 -17.71 -18.38 5.71
CA SER A 507 -17.03 -19.49 6.40
C SER A 507 -16.86 -20.72 5.50
N GLN A 508 -17.61 -20.80 4.42
CA GLN A 508 -17.59 -21.90 3.47
C GLN A 508 -16.74 -21.59 2.24
N MET A 509 -16.25 -22.64 1.61
CA MET A 509 -15.53 -22.55 0.34
C MET A 509 -16.49 -22.07 -0.75
N LEU A 510 -16.13 -20.99 -1.46
CA LEU A 510 -16.88 -20.52 -2.61
C LEU A 510 -16.59 -21.42 -3.81
N THR A 511 -17.63 -21.92 -4.45
CA THR A 511 -17.51 -22.79 -5.63
C THR A 511 -18.31 -22.22 -6.80
N GLU A 512 -17.67 -22.10 -7.94
CA GLU A 512 -18.32 -21.78 -9.22
C GLU A 512 -18.20 -23.01 -10.14
N THR A 513 -19.33 -23.53 -10.62
CA THR A 513 -19.43 -24.67 -11.54
C THR A 513 -19.89 -24.17 -12.89
N GLN A 514 -19.12 -24.43 -13.95
CA GLN A 514 -19.40 -24.00 -15.31
C GLN A 514 -19.41 -25.20 -16.25
N GLU A 515 -20.49 -25.34 -17.05
CA GLU A 515 -20.49 -26.23 -18.20
C GLU A 515 -19.95 -25.46 -19.41
N ILE A 516 -18.84 -25.95 -19.99
CA ILE A 516 -18.12 -25.22 -21.03
C ILE A 516 -18.01 -25.99 -22.33
N GLU A 517 -17.97 -25.24 -23.43
CA GLU A 517 -17.59 -25.69 -24.76
C GLU A 517 -16.45 -24.83 -25.30
N PHE A 518 -15.26 -25.42 -25.44
CA PHE A 518 -14.07 -24.76 -25.95
C PHE A 518 -13.78 -25.26 -27.36
N LYS A 519 -14.31 -24.56 -28.39
CA LYS A 519 -14.00 -24.84 -29.78
C LYS A 519 -12.55 -24.47 -30.09
N ASN A 520 -11.88 -25.28 -30.91
CA ASN A 520 -10.46 -25.09 -31.25
C ASN A 520 -9.53 -25.11 -30.01
N PHE A 521 -9.91 -25.83 -28.95
CA PHE A 521 -8.99 -26.08 -27.83
C PHE A 521 -7.73 -26.79 -28.29
N ALA A 522 -7.84 -27.78 -29.18
CA ALA A 522 -6.74 -28.44 -29.83
C ALA A 522 -6.64 -28.06 -31.31
N ASN A 523 -5.41 -27.78 -31.76
CA ASN A 523 -5.09 -27.62 -33.17
C ASN A 523 -4.89 -29.00 -33.83
N ILE A 524 -5.51 -29.21 -34.98
CA ILE A 524 -5.40 -30.46 -35.74
C ILE A 524 -4.23 -30.36 -36.70
N ASN A 525 -3.30 -31.31 -36.63
CA ASN A 525 -2.16 -31.40 -37.53
C ASN A 525 -1.91 -32.85 -37.93
N GLY A 526 -2.23 -33.22 -39.19
CA GLY A 526 -2.02 -34.57 -39.71
C GLY A 526 -2.82 -35.67 -38.98
N GLY A 527 -3.96 -35.30 -38.35
CA GLY A 527 -4.77 -36.19 -37.52
C GLY A 527 -4.36 -36.27 -36.06
N ASP A 528 -3.29 -35.61 -35.67
CA ASP A 528 -2.90 -35.41 -34.28
C ASP A 528 -3.54 -34.11 -33.72
N LEU A 529 -3.84 -34.11 -32.42
CA LEU A 529 -4.40 -32.98 -31.69
C LEU A 529 -3.33 -32.38 -30.79
N LYS A 530 -3.01 -31.09 -30.99
CA LYS A 530 -1.99 -30.36 -30.26
C LYS A 530 -2.62 -29.20 -29.45
N PHE A 531 -2.39 -29.16 -28.14
CA PHE A 531 -2.98 -28.16 -27.24
C PHE A 531 -2.13 -27.88 -26.01
N ILE A 532 -2.33 -26.72 -25.42
CA ILE A 532 -1.82 -26.37 -24.09
C ILE A 532 -2.91 -26.75 -23.08
N PRO A 533 -2.60 -27.53 -22.03
CA PRO A 533 -3.62 -28.07 -21.13
C PRO A 533 -4.03 -27.05 -20.04
N PHE A 534 -4.51 -25.89 -20.46
CA PHE A 534 -5.05 -24.85 -19.60
C PHE A 534 -6.36 -24.31 -20.16
N ILE A 535 -7.38 -24.25 -19.32
CA ILE A 535 -8.69 -23.67 -19.64
C ILE A 535 -8.75 -22.24 -19.09
N THR A 536 -8.36 -22.05 -17.84
CA THR A 536 -8.34 -20.79 -17.11
C THR A 536 -7.18 -20.75 -16.12
N GLY A 537 -6.91 -19.60 -15.48
CA GLY A 537 -5.95 -19.46 -14.37
C GLY A 537 -4.47 -19.60 -14.77
N LYS A 538 -4.13 -19.61 -16.06
CA LYS A 538 -2.75 -19.68 -16.52
C LYS A 538 -1.97 -18.43 -16.11
N THR A 539 -0.80 -18.62 -15.48
CA THR A 539 0.12 -17.51 -15.18
C THR A 539 0.82 -17.07 -16.46
N THR A 540 0.55 -15.86 -16.94
CA THR A 540 1.07 -15.37 -18.23
C THR A 540 2.15 -14.30 -18.09
N LYS A 541 2.23 -13.63 -16.93
CA LYS A 541 3.19 -12.56 -16.65
C LYS A 541 3.92 -12.82 -15.35
N ASN A 542 5.21 -12.59 -15.34
CA ASN A 542 5.98 -12.60 -14.10
C ASN A 542 5.71 -11.28 -13.36
N PRO A 543 5.24 -11.31 -12.10
CA PRO A 543 5.04 -10.08 -11.33
C PRO A 543 6.37 -9.42 -10.92
N PHE A 544 7.50 -10.11 -11.10
CA PHE A 544 8.84 -9.69 -10.70
C PHE A 544 9.67 -9.33 -11.93
N ASN A 545 9.87 -8.02 -12.19
CA ASN A 545 10.49 -7.52 -13.41
C ASN A 545 11.82 -6.80 -13.16
N LEU A 546 12.09 -6.36 -11.90
CA LEU A 546 13.30 -5.64 -11.55
C LEU A 546 14.53 -6.55 -11.65
N ASP A 547 15.69 -5.97 -12.01
CA ASP A 547 16.98 -6.68 -11.97
C ASP A 547 17.45 -6.84 -10.52
N GLU A 548 17.10 -5.90 -9.66
CA GLU A 548 17.37 -5.92 -8.22
C GLU A 548 16.21 -5.24 -7.48
N ARG A 549 15.79 -5.80 -6.35
CA ARG A 549 14.75 -5.24 -5.50
C ARG A 549 15.29 -5.01 -4.10
N SER A 550 15.27 -3.76 -3.63
CA SER A 550 15.82 -3.38 -2.34
C SER A 550 14.83 -3.52 -1.16
N TYR A 551 13.60 -3.91 -1.41
CA TYR A 551 12.54 -4.03 -0.40
C TYR A 551 11.87 -5.41 -0.49
N PRO A 552 11.26 -5.91 0.60
CA PRO A 552 10.65 -7.23 0.63
C PRO A 552 9.53 -7.40 -0.39
N VAL A 553 9.33 -8.63 -0.87
CA VAL A 553 8.09 -9.08 -1.49
C VAL A 553 7.16 -9.51 -0.36
N ASP A 554 6.02 -8.85 -0.23
CA ASP A 554 5.03 -9.12 0.83
C ASP A 554 3.69 -9.51 0.20
N LEU A 555 3.45 -10.82 0.11
CA LEU A 555 2.22 -11.42 -0.42
C LEU A 555 1.02 -11.22 0.54
N GLY A 556 1.29 -10.94 1.81
CA GLY A 556 0.29 -10.78 2.87
C GLY A 556 -0.28 -12.09 3.39
N SER A 557 -0.26 -13.16 2.61
CA SER A 557 -0.71 -14.50 3.00
C SER A 557 0.04 -15.56 2.21
N ASN A 558 -0.03 -16.81 2.67
CA ASN A 558 0.37 -17.95 1.85
C ASN A 558 -0.52 -18.07 0.62
N LEU A 559 0.04 -18.53 -0.50
CA LEU A 559 -0.68 -18.72 -1.75
C LEU A 559 -0.68 -20.20 -2.14
N GLU A 560 -1.83 -20.71 -2.55
CA GLU A 560 -1.97 -22.05 -3.10
C GLU A 560 -2.86 -22.02 -4.33
N GLU A 561 -2.35 -22.55 -5.43
CA GLU A 561 -3.06 -22.70 -6.68
C GLU A 561 -2.92 -24.13 -7.18
N SER A 562 -4.02 -24.74 -7.59
CA SER A 562 -4.02 -26.10 -8.12
C SER A 562 -4.93 -26.25 -9.33
N PHE A 563 -4.53 -27.12 -10.24
CA PHE A 563 -5.30 -27.52 -11.43
C PHE A 563 -5.31 -29.02 -11.52
N ILE A 564 -6.49 -29.61 -11.70
CA ILE A 564 -6.69 -31.01 -12.00
C ILE A 564 -7.55 -31.09 -13.26
N LEU A 565 -6.98 -31.58 -14.35
CA LEU A 565 -7.73 -31.73 -15.59
C LEU A 565 -7.80 -33.21 -15.96
N ASN A 566 -9.01 -33.74 -16.05
CA ASN A 566 -9.34 -35.08 -16.51
C ASN A 566 -10.00 -34.97 -17.87
N ILE A 567 -9.22 -35.22 -18.94
CA ILE A 567 -9.69 -35.06 -20.31
C ILE A 567 -9.75 -36.44 -20.95
N LYS A 568 -10.95 -36.94 -21.20
CA LYS A 568 -11.15 -38.18 -21.98
C LYS A 568 -10.77 -37.93 -23.43
N LEU A 569 -9.82 -38.71 -23.93
CA LEU A 569 -9.32 -38.61 -25.30
C LEU A 569 -10.29 -39.28 -26.28
N PRO A 570 -10.30 -38.88 -27.55
CA PRO A 570 -11.03 -39.61 -28.59
C PRO A 570 -10.61 -41.08 -28.66
N THR A 571 -11.53 -41.93 -29.09
CA THR A 571 -11.26 -43.38 -29.19
C THR A 571 -9.98 -43.67 -29.97
N SER A 572 -9.12 -44.55 -29.42
CA SER A 572 -7.82 -44.93 -29.98
C SER A 572 -6.76 -43.81 -29.99
N TYR A 573 -6.98 -42.68 -29.32
CA TYR A 573 -5.95 -41.66 -29.15
C TYR A 573 -5.16 -41.90 -27.87
N THR A 574 -3.83 -41.66 -27.98
CA THR A 574 -2.90 -41.70 -26.84
C THR A 574 -1.95 -40.53 -26.89
N ILE A 575 -1.21 -40.28 -25.80
CA ILE A 575 -0.18 -39.22 -25.76
C ILE A 575 0.99 -39.63 -26.69
N LYS A 576 1.24 -38.82 -27.71
CA LYS A 576 2.43 -38.94 -28.59
C LYS A 576 3.61 -38.12 -28.10
N ASN A 577 3.33 -36.92 -27.59
CA ASN A 577 4.35 -36.03 -27.03
C ASN A 577 3.78 -35.23 -25.86
N LYS A 578 4.57 -35.06 -24.82
CA LYS A 578 4.23 -34.25 -23.65
C LYS A 578 5.48 -33.63 -23.00
N PRO A 579 5.36 -32.52 -22.30
CA PRO A 579 6.42 -31.99 -21.43
C PRO A 579 6.87 -33.03 -20.39
N LYS A 580 8.11 -32.90 -19.94
CA LYS A 580 8.59 -33.66 -18.78
C LYS A 580 7.83 -33.20 -17.53
N ASN A 581 7.57 -34.14 -16.63
CA ASN A 581 7.04 -33.81 -15.33
C ASN A 581 8.04 -32.93 -14.57
N ILE A 582 7.53 -31.92 -13.88
CA ILE A 582 8.34 -30.93 -13.12
C ILE A 582 7.98 -31.05 -11.64
N ASN A 583 9.02 -31.07 -10.83
CA ASN A 583 8.89 -30.92 -9.37
C ASN A 583 10.06 -30.04 -8.92
N MET A 584 9.80 -28.78 -8.71
CA MET A 584 10.79 -27.79 -8.29
C MET A 584 10.37 -27.11 -6.99
N ALA A 585 11.35 -26.64 -6.22
CA ALA A 585 11.15 -25.88 -5.02
C ALA A 585 12.29 -24.90 -4.81
N LEU A 586 12.05 -23.81 -4.10
CA LEU A 586 13.10 -22.98 -3.56
C LEU A 586 13.95 -23.75 -2.53
N ALA A 587 15.19 -23.34 -2.33
CA ALA A 587 16.14 -24.04 -1.47
C ALA A 587 15.64 -24.22 -0.03
N ASP A 588 14.94 -23.22 0.51
CA ASP A 588 14.32 -23.24 1.84
C ASP A 588 12.94 -23.91 1.89
N LYS A 589 12.45 -24.41 0.74
CA LYS A 589 11.13 -25.04 0.55
C LYS A 589 9.95 -24.08 0.83
N SER A 590 10.18 -22.79 0.85
CA SER A 590 9.13 -21.77 1.01
C SER A 590 8.18 -21.68 -0.18
N ALA A 591 8.63 -22.10 -1.38
CA ALA A 591 7.80 -22.25 -2.56
C ALA A 591 8.06 -23.58 -3.26
N ARG A 592 6.99 -24.18 -3.80
CA ARG A 592 7.04 -25.44 -4.54
C ARG A 592 6.10 -25.39 -5.74
N TYR A 593 6.53 -25.98 -6.85
CA TYR A 593 5.73 -26.15 -8.05
C TYR A 593 5.81 -27.58 -8.55
N LEU A 594 4.65 -28.16 -8.85
CA LEU A 594 4.48 -29.50 -9.37
C LEU A 594 3.71 -29.42 -10.69
N TYR A 595 4.18 -30.12 -11.73
CA TYR A 595 3.49 -30.28 -13.00
C TYR A 595 3.64 -31.75 -13.46
N ILE A 596 2.54 -32.50 -13.45
CA ILE A 596 2.51 -33.91 -13.78
C ILE A 596 1.48 -34.14 -14.89
N ILE A 597 1.90 -34.88 -15.93
CA ILE A 597 1.05 -35.33 -17.04
C ILE A 597 1.14 -36.83 -17.10
N LYS A 598 0.01 -37.50 -17.06
CA LYS A 598 -0.12 -38.95 -17.23
C LYS A 598 -1.35 -39.31 -18.03
N GLU A 599 -1.37 -40.52 -18.62
CA GLU A 599 -2.53 -41.10 -19.24
C GLU A 599 -2.92 -42.38 -18.47
N SER A 600 -4.21 -42.57 -18.30
CA SER A 600 -4.76 -43.78 -17.71
C SER A 600 -6.11 -44.07 -18.36
N GLU A 601 -6.27 -45.26 -18.92
CA GLU A 601 -7.52 -45.74 -19.52
C GLU A 601 -8.17 -44.77 -20.52
N GLY A 602 -7.35 -44.19 -21.42
CA GLY A 602 -7.78 -43.24 -22.45
C GLY A 602 -8.14 -41.86 -21.90
N THR A 603 -7.80 -41.57 -20.62
CA THR A 603 -7.96 -40.27 -20.00
C THR A 603 -6.60 -39.63 -19.80
N LEU A 604 -6.42 -38.41 -20.35
CA LEU A 604 -5.31 -37.51 -20.04
C LEU A 604 -5.56 -36.86 -18.70
N ILE A 605 -4.63 -37.05 -17.77
CA ILE A 605 -4.68 -36.41 -16.44
C ILE A 605 -3.52 -35.42 -16.33
N VAL A 606 -3.86 -34.16 -16.13
CA VAL A 606 -2.88 -33.09 -15.86
C VAL A 606 -3.10 -32.58 -14.45
N GLN A 607 -2.03 -32.60 -13.66
CA GLN A 607 -2.05 -32.13 -12.28
C GLN A 607 -0.96 -31.08 -12.11
N ILE A 608 -1.37 -29.88 -11.69
CA ILE A 608 -0.49 -28.74 -11.44
C ILE A 608 -0.76 -28.23 -10.04
N GLN A 609 0.28 -27.92 -9.30
CA GLN A 609 0.17 -27.29 -7.99
C GLN A 609 1.30 -26.27 -7.81
N SER A 610 0.93 -25.06 -7.45
CA SER A 610 1.84 -24.00 -6.98
C SER A 610 1.53 -23.69 -5.53
N LEU A 611 2.53 -23.76 -4.68
CA LEU A 611 2.41 -23.55 -3.25
C LEU A 611 3.49 -22.58 -2.78
N ILE A 612 3.10 -21.49 -2.14
CA ILE A 612 4.00 -20.54 -1.51
C ILE A 612 3.60 -20.44 -0.03
N ASN A 613 4.43 -21.02 0.84
CA ASN A 613 4.18 -21.16 2.28
C ASN A 613 4.76 -20.01 3.12
N LYS A 614 5.37 -19.04 2.48
CA LYS A 614 6.03 -17.90 3.11
C LYS A 614 5.41 -16.61 2.58
N PRO A 615 4.77 -15.80 3.42
CA PRO A 615 4.11 -14.58 2.94
C PRO A 615 5.08 -13.43 2.63
N ILE A 616 6.30 -13.44 3.20
CA ILE A 616 7.28 -12.36 3.03
C ILE A 616 8.62 -12.95 2.60
N PHE A 617 9.16 -12.46 1.47
CA PHE A 617 10.51 -12.76 0.98
C PHE A 617 11.39 -11.53 1.12
N LEU A 618 12.59 -11.71 1.64
CA LEU A 618 13.56 -10.64 1.80
C LEU A 618 14.21 -10.26 0.45
N PRO A 619 14.86 -9.09 0.34
CA PRO A 619 15.47 -8.64 -0.92
C PRO A 619 16.48 -9.63 -1.53
N ASP A 620 17.24 -10.36 -0.71
CA ASP A 620 18.22 -11.36 -1.13
C ASP A 620 17.57 -12.64 -1.69
N GLU A 621 16.29 -12.88 -1.44
CA GLU A 621 15.51 -14.00 -1.96
C GLU A 621 14.75 -13.65 -3.27
N TYR A 622 14.81 -12.37 -3.67
CA TYR A 622 13.99 -11.86 -4.78
C TYR A 622 14.30 -12.54 -6.12
N LEU A 623 15.57 -12.71 -6.44
CA LEU A 623 15.96 -13.29 -7.74
C LEU A 623 15.55 -14.76 -7.86
N ASP A 624 15.65 -15.53 -6.78
CA ASP A 624 15.21 -16.92 -6.74
C ASP A 624 13.69 -17.01 -6.95
N LEU A 625 12.93 -16.11 -6.33
CA LEU A 625 11.48 -16.05 -6.51
C LEU A 625 11.10 -15.63 -7.94
N LYS A 626 11.79 -14.66 -8.52
CA LYS A 626 11.63 -14.23 -9.92
C LYS A 626 11.88 -15.38 -10.90
N GLU A 627 12.95 -16.15 -10.70
CA GLU A 627 13.29 -17.31 -11.52
C GLU A 627 12.23 -18.41 -11.36
N PHE A 628 11.77 -18.68 -10.13
CA PHE A 628 10.71 -19.63 -9.85
C PHE A 628 9.43 -19.32 -10.65
N PHE A 629 8.97 -18.08 -10.67
CA PHE A 629 7.81 -17.65 -11.48
C PHE A 629 8.07 -17.75 -12.99
N SER A 630 9.29 -17.46 -13.44
CA SER A 630 9.67 -17.61 -14.85
C SER A 630 9.57 -19.06 -15.31
N HIS A 631 9.99 -20.01 -14.49
CA HIS A 631 9.86 -21.44 -14.76
C HIS A 631 8.40 -21.91 -14.78
N ILE A 632 7.55 -21.39 -13.88
CA ILE A 632 6.10 -21.65 -13.91
C ILE A 632 5.52 -21.23 -15.27
N ILE A 633 5.74 -19.99 -15.68
CA ILE A 633 5.22 -19.44 -16.95
C ILE A 633 5.69 -20.27 -18.15
N GLN A 634 6.98 -20.60 -18.18
CA GLN A 634 7.56 -21.41 -19.26
C GLN A 634 6.88 -22.79 -19.32
N SER A 635 6.74 -23.47 -18.18
CA SER A 635 6.15 -24.81 -18.12
C SER A 635 4.67 -24.82 -18.51
N GLN A 636 3.92 -23.82 -18.09
CA GLN A 636 2.50 -23.67 -18.41
C GLN A 636 2.25 -23.28 -19.89
N SER A 637 3.29 -22.96 -20.64
CA SER A 637 3.20 -22.63 -22.06
C SER A 637 3.54 -23.82 -22.99
N LEU A 638 3.86 -24.97 -22.42
CA LEU A 638 4.23 -26.17 -23.17
C LEU A 638 2.97 -26.92 -23.63
N ASP A 639 3.02 -27.43 -24.85
CA ASP A 639 1.93 -28.17 -25.46
C ASP A 639 2.02 -29.69 -25.26
N ILE A 640 0.89 -30.35 -25.39
CA ILE A 640 0.71 -31.79 -25.44
C ILE A 640 0.25 -32.14 -26.84
N THR A 641 0.74 -33.26 -27.39
CA THR A 641 0.25 -33.85 -28.65
C THR A 641 -0.33 -35.22 -28.36
N VAL A 642 -1.58 -35.42 -28.74
CA VAL A 642 -2.26 -36.73 -28.72
C VAL A 642 -2.63 -37.14 -30.13
N GLY A 643 -2.60 -38.42 -30.42
CA GLY A 643 -2.93 -38.92 -31.77
C GLY A 643 -3.27 -40.40 -31.76
N LYS A 644 -3.80 -40.89 -32.89
CA LYS A 644 -4.23 -42.29 -33.01
C LYS A 644 -3.06 -43.22 -32.70
N SER A 645 -3.30 -44.22 -31.87
CA SER A 645 -2.34 -45.29 -31.56
C SER A 645 -2.03 -46.04 -32.85
N SER A 646 -0.75 -46.20 -33.17
CA SER A 646 -0.36 -47.13 -34.24
C SER A 646 -0.72 -48.52 -33.75
N ILE A 647 -1.64 -49.19 -34.44
CA ILE A 647 -2.00 -50.59 -34.21
C ILE A 647 -0.79 -51.48 -34.52
#